data_8a193ea948b41496eaccf434a7cc94e4
#
_entry.id   8a193ea948b41496eaccf434a7cc94e4
#
_cell.length_a   1.000
_cell.length_b   1.000
_cell.length_c   1.000
_cell.angle_alpha   90.00
_cell.angle_beta   90.00
_cell.angle_gamma   90.00
#
_symmetry.space_group_name_H-M   'P 1'
#
loop_
_entity.id
_entity.type
_entity.pdbx_description
1 polymer ?
#
loop_
_entity_poly.entity_id
_entity_poly.type
_entity_poly.pdbx_seq_one_letter_code
_entity_poly.pdbx_strand_id
1 'polypeptide(L)'
;MMNLKKTAFLVTFTVLVFFGFSTADNPISNYHYLADPTAFSTDSTFYIVTDTDDECPSTGENDYKIRALYAFSSKDMKNWTDHGMVLRYNREVSYISNIWASGAVAHDGVFYIIYPNGASGVGIVSSKDIAGPYIDPVGKLLVGGGGVTDCGGISWCFDPAIFVDDDGKSYMTYGGGSSGSRPYGDNFDLFQFSKLSHDQVTLDVNSRTRISGANKSFEASYIHKRNGTYYFSYNDQSQAISYATSKNIKGPYTYQGVVINNPSSINGKGGNNHHGFAQFKDKWYAVYHDRRLVMDPEHPAAGGQINGLTTGNHRSTSIDEVTWNGDKMNVVKFTESGPTQIADFNPYGVYKALTSSKQRNVRSRTDYTKGQPVLNVLTPLATKESWIRVSGVDFGQGATGFRVTAASVAEGNKVEIHKGSVTGTLAGTCDLKNTGNWNSYEDNECEVTSLSGIVDQLFLVFKGSKDSTMGLIEWEFIGEGGGSSTTQTPHGGTASILPGKIEVENYDDGGSRRGYSDTDAENKGDAEMRADEGVDLVLGGTGVALGYTAAGEWLEFTVNVENDANDVSISASVSSGVETSSFCILVDGVQVGDTVKVAKTGEDWSVYETVNIGKTSLTKGPHEIRLMITGDNVNVDWISFGDIPTSIAQTKFHYNEPMTYQVFNMKGAMLGTVKLDRLNATQALRAAGFNKGIYMLKQVQGNKKFVVNATR
;
A
#
# COMPACT_ATOMS: atom_id res chain seq x y z
N MET A 1 -85.16 21.66 -13.43
CA MET A 1 -84.33 20.45 -13.66
C MET A 1 -83.00 20.92 -14.13
N MET A 2 -82.01 20.81 -13.23
CA MET A 2 -80.65 21.33 -13.44
C MET A 2 -79.74 20.12 -13.68
N ASN A 3 -79.12 20.05 -14.86
CA ASN A 3 -78.20 19.00 -15.23
C ASN A 3 -76.82 19.31 -14.66
N LEU A 4 -76.34 18.50 -13.71
CA LEU A 4 -74.97 18.51 -13.26
C LEU A 4 -74.10 17.60 -14.17
N LYS A 5 -73.22 18.22 -14.93
CA LYS A 5 -72.13 17.49 -15.63
C LYS A 5 -71.05 17.10 -14.61
N LYS A 6 -70.82 15.82 -14.39
CA LYS A 6 -69.69 15.31 -13.66
C LYS A 6 -68.42 15.30 -14.54
N THR A 7 -67.48 16.16 -14.24
CA THR A 7 -66.15 16.14 -14.85
C THR A 7 -65.27 15.17 -14.04
N ALA A 8 -64.88 14.06 -14.65
CA ALA A 8 -63.94 13.13 -14.05
C ALA A 8 -62.51 13.65 -14.30
N PHE A 9 -61.79 13.96 -13.23
CA PHE A 9 -60.35 14.22 -13.28
C PHE A 9 -59.61 12.88 -13.25
N LEU A 10 -58.92 12.53 -14.33
CA LEU A 10 -58.02 11.40 -14.42
C LEU A 10 -56.66 11.85 -13.86
N VAL A 11 -56.32 11.45 -12.62
CA VAL A 11 -55.00 11.66 -12.07
C VAL A 11 -54.12 10.49 -12.52
N THR A 12 -53.25 10.77 -13.49
CA THR A 12 -52.23 9.81 -13.91
C THR A 12 -51.09 9.82 -12.89
N PHE A 13 -51.01 8.79 -12.09
CA PHE A 13 -49.84 8.56 -11.24
C PHE A 13 -48.70 8.02 -12.12
N THR A 14 -47.75 8.87 -12.44
CA THR A 14 -46.47 8.42 -13.02
C THR A 14 -45.63 7.81 -11.88
N VAL A 15 -45.60 6.50 -11.81
CA VAL A 15 -44.66 5.82 -10.96
C VAL A 15 -43.29 5.97 -11.59
N LEU A 16 -42.46 6.90 -11.08
CA LEU A 16 -41.04 6.92 -11.35
C LEU A 16 -40.43 5.68 -10.64
N VAL A 17 -40.19 4.63 -11.40
CA VAL A 17 -39.37 3.54 -10.98
C VAL A 17 -37.95 4.08 -11.03
N PHE A 18 -37.43 4.52 -9.88
CA PHE A 18 -36.00 4.66 -9.70
C PHE A 18 -35.40 3.25 -9.77
N PHE A 19 -34.83 2.91 -10.91
CA PHE A 19 -33.82 1.86 -10.93
C PHE A 19 -32.63 2.40 -10.14
N GLY A 20 -32.65 2.18 -8.84
CA GLY A 20 -31.44 2.30 -8.03
C GLY A 20 -30.44 1.33 -8.60
N PHE A 21 -29.40 1.83 -9.27
CA PHE A 21 -28.26 1.01 -9.61
C PHE A 21 -27.76 0.41 -8.31
N SER A 22 -27.78 -0.92 -8.22
CA SER A 22 -27.22 -1.66 -7.10
C SER A 22 -25.78 -1.21 -6.92
N THR A 23 -25.46 -0.61 -5.78
CA THR A 23 -24.10 -0.25 -5.38
C THR A 23 -23.39 -1.49 -4.84
N ALA A 24 -23.58 -2.65 -5.48
CA ALA A 24 -22.95 -3.89 -5.11
C ALA A 24 -21.43 -3.77 -5.34
N ASP A 25 -20.66 -3.79 -4.26
CA ASP A 25 -19.19 -3.72 -4.32
C ASP A 25 -18.55 -5.06 -3.93
N ASN A 26 -19.32 -5.97 -3.30
CA ASN A 26 -18.95 -7.37 -3.20
C ASN A 26 -19.31 -8.11 -4.52
N PRO A 27 -18.43 -8.99 -5.01
CA PRO A 27 -17.07 -9.27 -4.52
C PRO A 27 -16.08 -8.15 -4.90
N ILE A 28 -14.88 -8.15 -4.26
CA ILE A 28 -13.84 -7.11 -4.46
C ILE A 28 -13.24 -7.10 -5.87
N SER A 29 -13.35 -8.20 -6.60
CA SER A 29 -12.91 -8.33 -7.99
C SER A 29 -13.98 -8.98 -8.84
N ASN A 30 -14.21 -8.42 -10.05
CA ASN A 30 -15.16 -8.95 -11.03
C ASN A 30 -14.45 -9.57 -12.26
N TYR A 31 -13.15 -9.80 -12.20
CA TYR A 31 -12.34 -10.33 -13.31
C TYR A 31 -11.43 -11.49 -12.92
N HIS A 32 -11.34 -11.82 -11.61
CA HIS A 32 -10.65 -12.98 -11.06
C HIS A 32 -11.57 -13.79 -10.17
N TYR A 33 -11.48 -15.11 -10.26
CA TYR A 33 -12.04 -16.00 -9.25
C TYR A 33 -11.07 -16.11 -8.09
N LEU A 34 -11.37 -15.43 -7.00
CA LEU A 34 -10.53 -15.32 -5.83
C LEU A 34 -11.10 -16.12 -4.66
N ALA A 35 -10.28 -16.95 -4.07
CA ALA A 35 -10.70 -17.88 -3.02
C ALA A 35 -9.82 -17.75 -1.77
N ASP A 36 -10.27 -18.38 -0.71
CA ASP A 36 -9.55 -18.60 0.54
C ASP A 36 -8.81 -17.34 1.07
N PRO A 37 -9.54 -16.20 1.25
CA PRO A 37 -8.90 -14.94 1.63
C PRO A 37 -8.42 -14.95 3.06
N THR A 38 -7.29 -14.28 3.30
CA THR A 38 -6.84 -13.84 4.61
C THR A 38 -6.77 -12.32 4.65
N ALA A 39 -6.88 -11.73 5.85
CA ALA A 39 -6.84 -10.28 6.03
C ALA A 39 -5.90 -9.85 7.15
N PHE A 40 -5.28 -8.71 6.98
CA PHE A 40 -4.51 -8.01 8.01
C PHE A 40 -4.51 -6.51 7.73
N SER A 41 -4.03 -5.71 8.66
CA SER A 41 -3.94 -4.26 8.48
C SER A 41 -2.65 -3.72 9.07
N THR A 42 -2.24 -2.57 8.54
CA THR A 42 -1.33 -1.61 9.17
C THR A 42 -2.15 -0.44 9.71
N ASP A 43 -1.50 0.58 10.28
CA ASP A 43 -2.19 1.77 10.77
C ASP A 43 -2.96 2.53 9.69
N SER A 44 -2.46 2.48 8.44
CA SER A 44 -2.98 3.27 7.31
C SER A 44 -3.73 2.45 6.27
N THR A 45 -3.55 1.12 6.22
CA THR A 45 -4.01 0.32 5.08
C THR A 45 -4.51 -1.05 5.51
N PHE A 46 -5.62 -1.46 4.94
CA PHE A 46 -6.17 -2.82 5.07
C PHE A 46 -5.74 -3.66 3.87
N TYR A 47 -5.32 -4.90 4.10
CA TYR A 47 -4.83 -5.82 3.09
C TYR A 47 -5.62 -7.11 3.05
N ILE A 48 -5.77 -7.66 1.85
CA ILE A 48 -6.31 -9.00 1.60
C ILE A 48 -5.30 -9.74 0.73
N VAL A 49 -4.92 -10.95 1.16
CA VAL A 49 -4.21 -11.91 0.32
C VAL A 49 -5.15 -13.08 0.07
N THR A 50 -5.23 -13.52 -1.17
CA THR A 50 -6.20 -14.53 -1.60
C THR A 50 -5.58 -15.42 -2.68
N ASP A 51 -5.93 -16.67 -2.73
CA ASP A 51 -5.58 -17.55 -3.82
C ASP A 51 -6.54 -17.40 -5.01
N THR A 52 -6.26 -18.06 -6.12
CA THR A 52 -7.07 -17.92 -7.33
C THR A 52 -7.53 -19.25 -7.89
N ASP A 53 -8.82 -19.32 -8.22
CA ASP A 53 -9.44 -20.42 -8.94
C ASP A 53 -9.38 -20.29 -10.48
N ASP A 54 -8.71 -19.27 -11.03
CA ASP A 54 -8.69 -18.96 -12.46
C ASP A 54 -8.12 -20.11 -13.30
N GLU A 55 -7.22 -20.93 -12.74
CA GLU A 55 -6.65 -22.11 -13.41
C GLU A 55 -7.40 -23.42 -13.09
N CYS A 56 -8.44 -23.37 -12.28
CA CYS A 56 -9.25 -24.53 -11.97
C CYS A 56 -10.05 -24.96 -13.20
N PRO A 57 -10.18 -26.28 -13.46
CA PRO A 57 -10.92 -26.74 -14.62
C PRO A 57 -12.42 -26.45 -14.50
N SER A 58 -13.06 -26.17 -15.63
CA SER A 58 -14.50 -25.93 -15.72
C SER A 58 -15.35 -27.18 -15.43
N THR A 59 -14.74 -28.34 -15.42
CA THR A 59 -15.41 -29.65 -15.16
C THR A 59 -14.62 -30.42 -14.11
N GLY A 60 -15.29 -30.93 -13.11
CA GLY A 60 -14.69 -31.71 -12.02
C GLY A 60 -14.75 -30.94 -10.70
N GLU A 61 -15.60 -31.40 -9.82
CA GLU A 61 -15.59 -30.95 -8.42
C GLU A 61 -14.31 -31.46 -7.77
N ASN A 62 -13.60 -30.61 -7.05
CA ASN A 62 -12.37 -30.91 -6.28
C ASN A 62 -11.04 -31.00 -7.06
N ASP A 63 -10.93 -30.51 -8.27
CA ASP A 63 -9.61 -30.32 -8.91
C ASP A 63 -9.12 -28.88 -8.67
N TYR A 64 -8.57 -28.62 -7.48
CA TYR A 64 -8.07 -27.32 -7.07
C TYR A 64 -6.65 -27.07 -7.63
N LYS A 65 -6.57 -26.61 -8.88
CA LYS A 65 -5.33 -26.16 -9.51
C LYS A 65 -4.98 -24.72 -9.11
N ILE A 66 -4.81 -24.51 -7.83
CA ILE A 66 -4.51 -23.21 -7.24
C ILE A 66 -2.99 -23.05 -7.18
N ARG A 67 -2.44 -22.06 -7.89
CA ARG A 67 -1.02 -21.94 -8.11
C ARG A 67 -0.46 -20.54 -7.88
N ALA A 68 -1.30 -19.59 -7.51
CA ALA A 68 -0.90 -18.22 -7.32
C ALA A 68 -1.71 -17.53 -6.24
N LEU A 69 -1.12 -16.49 -5.67
CA LEU A 69 -1.76 -15.57 -4.73
C LEU A 69 -1.80 -14.16 -5.33
N TYR A 70 -2.92 -13.50 -5.10
CA TYR A 70 -3.13 -12.09 -5.38
C TYR A 70 -3.21 -11.30 -4.09
N ALA A 71 -2.81 -10.03 -4.13
CA ALA A 71 -2.94 -9.12 -3.01
C ALA A 71 -3.76 -7.89 -3.38
N PHE A 72 -4.56 -7.45 -2.44
CA PHE A 72 -5.39 -6.25 -2.55
C PHE A 72 -5.18 -5.38 -1.32
N SER A 73 -5.30 -4.07 -1.51
CA SER A 73 -5.27 -3.12 -0.39
C SER A 73 -6.31 -2.03 -0.52
N SER A 74 -6.73 -1.47 0.63
CA SER A 74 -7.63 -0.32 0.68
C SER A 74 -7.29 0.58 1.87
N LYS A 75 -7.34 1.89 1.66
CA LYS A 75 -7.22 2.89 2.73
C LYS A 75 -8.60 3.36 3.23
N ASP A 76 -9.67 3.08 2.49
CA ASP A 76 -11.02 3.57 2.74
C ASP A 76 -12.10 2.49 2.84
N MET A 77 -11.73 1.22 2.71
CA MET A 77 -12.60 0.02 2.75
C MET A 77 -13.59 -0.09 1.59
N LYS A 78 -13.47 0.77 0.56
CA LYS A 78 -14.36 0.80 -0.59
C LYS A 78 -13.61 0.70 -1.91
N ASN A 79 -12.56 1.48 -2.08
CA ASN A 79 -11.71 1.45 -3.25
C ASN A 79 -10.52 0.52 -2.97
N TRP A 80 -10.38 -0.50 -3.80
CA TRP A 80 -9.38 -1.55 -3.66
C TRP A 80 -8.34 -1.44 -4.76
N THR A 81 -7.07 -1.44 -4.38
CA THR A 81 -5.95 -1.56 -5.30
C THR A 81 -5.60 -3.02 -5.47
N ASP A 82 -5.65 -3.53 -6.70
CA ASP A 82 -5.15 -4.86 -7.07
C ASP A 82 -3.64 -4.77 -7.36
N HIS A 83 -2.83 -5.42 -6.52
CA HIS A 83 -1.37 -5.48 -6.66
C HIS A 83 -0.90 -6.57 -7.63
N GLY A 84 -1.82 -7.35 -8.18
CA GLY A 84 -1.53 -8.44 -9.11
C GLY A 84 -1.17 -9.76 -8.42
N MET A 85 -0.58 -10.64 -9.20
CA MET A 85 -0.15 -11.97 -8.78
C MET A 85 1.19 -11.88 -8.03
N VAL A 86 1.12 -11.74 -6.70
CA VAL A 86 2.28 -11.46 -5.84
C VAL A 86 3.15 -12.69 -5.56
N LEU A 87 2.56 -13.88 -5.56
CA LEU A 87 3.28 -15.14 -5.39
C LEU A 87 2.77 -16.18 -6.38
N ARG A 88 3.68 -16.96 -6.98
CA ARG A 88 3.32 -18.05 -7.88
C ARG A 88 4.22 -19.26 -7.63
N TYR A 89 3.65 -20.47 -7.70
CA TYR A 89 4.45 -21.69 -7.69
C TYR A 89 5.49 -21.66 -8.81
N ASN A 90 6.65 -22.24 -8.56
CA ASN A 90 7.75 -22.34 -9.53
C ASN A 90 8.31 -20.98 -10.02
N ARG A 91 7.95 -19.87 -9.37
CA ARG A 91 8.48 -18.53 -9.62
C ARG A 91 9.34 -18.07 -8.42
N GLU A 92 8.72 -17.76 -7.27
CA GLU A 92 9.44 -17.42 -6.03
C GLU A 92 9.92 -18.67 -5.28
N VAL A 93 9.14 -19.75 -5.35
CA VAL A 93 9.40 -21.00 -4.63
C VAL A 93 9.33 -22.18 -5.59
N SER A 94 10.44 -22.90 -5.78
CA SER A 94 10.57 -23.95 -6.82
C SER A 94 10.24 -25.37 -6.34
N TYR A 95 10.12 -25.59 -5.03
CA TYR A 95 9.93 -26.94 -4.45
C TYR A 95 8.47 -27.25 -4.07
N ILE A 96 7.53 -26.45 -4.53
CA ILE A 96 6.08 -26.63 -4.31
C ILE A 96 5.35 -26.84 -5.64
N SER A 97 4.15 -27.38 -5.57
CA SER A 97 3.30 -27.64 -6.76
C SER A 97 1.98 -26.89 -6.74
N ASN A 98 1.46 -26.55 -5.58
CA ASN A 98 0.23 -25.81 -5.39
C ASN A 98 0.39 -24.80 -4.25
N ILE A 99 -0.32 -23.68 -4.34
CA ILE A 99 -0.41 -22.68 -3.29
C ILE A 99 -1.91 -22.52 -2.97
N TRP A 100 -2.38 -23.25 -1.95
CA TRP A 100 -3.78 -23.16 -1.51
C TRP A 100 -3.96 -22.05 -0.48
N ALA A 101 -5.00 -22.13 0.34
CA ALA A 101 -5.35 -21.15 1.37
C ALA A 101 -4.16 -20.71 2.22
N SER A 102 -3.80 -19.45 2.13
CA SER A 102 -2.60 -18.87 2.75
C SER A 102 -2.95 -17.90 3.88
N GLY A 103 -2.06 -17.76 4.86
CA GLY A 103 -2.10 -16.71 5.86
C GLY A 103 -1.12 -15.59 5.54
N ALA A 104 -1.40 -14.38 6.00
CA ALA A 104 -0.49 -13.25 5.81
C ALA A 104 -0.54 -12.28 6.99
N VAL A 105 0.55 -11.52 7.19
CA VAL A 105 0.67 -10.47 8.20
C VAL A 105 1.72 -9.44 7.79
N ALA A 106 1.56 -8.20 8.24
CA ALA A 106 2.62 -7.20 8.23
C ALA A 106 3.23 -7.08 9.63
N HIS A 107 4.56 -7.07 9.72
CA HIS A 107 5.28 -6.91 10.99
C HIS A 107 6.62 -6.24 10.74
N ASP A 108 6.92 -5.16 11.48
CA ASP A 108 8.16 -4.37 11.38
C ASP A 108 8.51 -3.96 9.93
N GLY A 109 7.51 -3.45 9.19
CA GLY A 109 7.68 -3.02 7.79
C GLY A 109 7.90 -4.16 6.79
N VAL A 110 7.64 -5.40 7.17
CA VAL A 110 7.80 -6.58 6.33
C VAL A 110 6.47 -7.31 6.19
N PHE A 111 6.12 -7.69 4.97
CA PHE A 111 4.99 -8.54 4.64
C PHE A 111 5.43 -10.00 4.64
N TYR A 112 4.71 -10.83 5.39
CA TYR A 112 4.93 -12.28 5.44
C TYR A 112 3.70 -12.99 4.87
N ILE A 113 3.95 -13.94 3.97
CA ILE A 113 2.92 -14.85 3.47
C ILE A 113 3.34 -16.27 3.84
N ILE A 114 2.49 -16.92 4.63
CA ILE A 114 2.62 -18.34 4.96
C ILE A 114 1.67 -19.13 4.07
N TYR A 115 2.19 -20.08 3.31
CA TYR A 115 1.46 -20.77 2.25
C TYR A 115 1.56 -22.29 2.40
N PRO A 116 0.53 -23.06 2.01
CA PRO A 116 0.61 -24.51 1.97
C PRO A 116 1.12 -25.00 0.60
N ASN A 117 1.79 -26.14 0.59
CA ASN A 117 2.02 -26.94 -0.61
C ASN A 117 0.90 -28.00 -0.74
N GLY A 118 -0.27 -27.59 -1.20
CA GLY A 118 -1.46 -28.43 -1.11
C GLY A 118 -1.67 -28.92 0.32
N ALA A 119 -2.00 -30.19 0.53
CA ALA A 119 -2.20 -30.76 1.86
C ALA A 119 -0.91 -31.32 2.50
N SER A 120 0.28 -31.08 1.92
CA SER A 120 1.50 -31.83 2.27
C SER A 120 2.51 -31.05 3.11
N GLY A 121 2.30 -29.75 3.35
CA GLY A 121 3.22 -28.96 4.16
C GLY A 121 3.03 -27.47 3.99
N VAL A 122 3.73 -26.69 4.81
CA VAL A 122 3.60 -25.24 4.95
C VAL A 122 4.96 -24.57 4.79
N GLY A 123 5.05 -23.52 3.99
CA GLY A 123 6.22 -22.66 3.80
C GLY A 123 5.93 -21.20 4.12
N ILE A 124 6.94 -20.34 4.01
CA ILE A 124 6.83 -18.90 4.27
C ILE A 124 7.70 -18.13 3.28
N VAL A 125 7.21 -16.98 2.84
CA VAL A 125 7.96 -15.98 2.09
C VAL A 125 7.79 -14.61 2.73
N SER A 126 8.69 -13.68 2.44
CA SER A 126 8.67 -12.32 2.98
C SER A 126 9.04 -11.29 1.92
N SER A 127 8.51 -10.08 2.05
CA SER A 127 8.85 -8.92 1.21
C SER A 127 8.71 -7.63 2.01
N LYS A 128 9.38 -6.57 1.58
CA LYS A 128 9.16 -5.21 2.10
C LYS A 128 8.02 -4.49 1.37
N ASP A 129 7.60 -4.96 0.22
CA ASP A 129 6.45 -4.45 -0.54
C ASP A 129 5.41 -5.57 -0.71
N ILE A 130 4.12 -5.24 -0.59
CA ILE A 130 3.02 -6.20 -0.78
C ILE A 130 3.01 -6.79 -2.21
N ALA A 131 3.47 -6.04 -3.21
CA ALA A 131 3.64 -6.51 -4.58
C ALA A 131 4.93 -7.33 -4.80
N GLY A 132 5.75 -7.52 -3.77
CA GLY A 132 7.03 -8.22 -3.85
C GLY A 132 8.21 -7.26 -4.16
N PRO A 133 9.38 -7.78 -4.54
CA PRO A 133 9.66 -9.20 -4.74
C PRO A 133 9.69 -9.98 -3.42
N TYR A 134 9.06 -11.14 -3.41
CA TYR A 134 9.11 -12.04 -2.26
C TYR A 134 10.34 -12.92 -2.30
N ILE A 135 10.98 -13.12 -1.15
CA ILE A 135 12.07 -14.06 -0.96
C ILE A 135 11.64 -15.22 -0.06
N ASP A 136 12.31 -16.35 -0.19
CA ASP A 136 12.17 -17.50 0.71
C ASP A 136 13.32 -17.50 1.73
N PRO A 137 13.08 -17.06 2.99
CA PRO A 137 14.12 -16.94 4.00
C PRO A 137 14.54 -18.29 4.62
N VAL A 138 13.89 -19.40 4.23
CA VAL A 138 14.10 -20.74 4.80
C VAL A 138 14.68 -21.72 3.79
N GLY A 139 14.31 -21.59 2.50
CA GLY A 139 14.77 -22.48 1.42
C GLY A 139 14.12 -23.86 1.43
N LYS A 140 13.07 -24.08 2.24
CA LYS A 140 12.30 -25.33 2.38
C LYS A 140 11.01 -25.08 3.16
N LEU A 141 10.12 -26.08 3.20
CA LEU A 141 8.94 -25.98 4.04
C LEU A 141 9.31 -25.82 5.53
N LEU A 142 8.49 -25.08 6.28
CA LEU A 142 8.54 -25.03 7.75
C LEU A 142 8.03 -26.34 8.35
N VAL A 143 6.92 -26.85 7.82
CA VAL A 143 6.25 -28.07 8.29
C VAL A 143 5.93 -28.94 7.09
N GLY A 144 6.06 -30.26 7.22
CA GLY A 144 5.75 -31.20 6.17
C GLY A 144 6.94 -32.00 5.66
N GLY A 145 6.74 -32.74 4.58
CA GLY A 145 7.79 -33.60 4.00
C GLY A 145 9.00 -32.80 3.51
N GLY A 146 10.19 -33.10 4.05
CA GLY A 146 11.43 -32.37 3.76
C GLY A 146 11.56 -30.99 4.43
N GLY A 147 10.59 -30.61 5.28
CA GLY A 147 10.58 -29.35 6.00
C GLY A 147 11.50 -29.30 7.22
N VAL A 148 11.34 -28.23 8.03
CA VAL A 148 12.05 -28.08 9.31
C VAL A 148 11.55 -29.11 10.32
N THR A 149 10.25 -29.43 10.29
CA THR A 149 9.60 -30.45 11.13
C THR A 149 8.48 -31.16 10.37
N ASP A 150 7.98 -32.26 10.92
CA ASP A 150 6.85 -33.01 10.35
C ASP A 150 5.49 -32.38 10.65
N CYS A 151 4.40 -32.95 10.11
CA CYS A 151 3.04 -32.49 10.30
C CYS A 151 2.39 -32.91 11.64
N GLY A 152 3.10 -33.56 12.55
CA GLY A 152 2.58 -33.94 13.89
C GLY A 152 1.37 -34.87 13.89
N GLY A 153 1.21 -35.70 12.85
CA GLY A 153 0.09 -36.63 12.68
C GLY A 153 -1.19 -35.98 12.19
N ILE A 154 -1.18 -34.69 11.83
CA ILE A 154 -2.30 -33.99 11.17
C ILE A 154 -2.50 -34.59 9.78
N SER A 155 -3.76 -34.83 9.41
CA SER A 155 -4.15 -35.48 8.17
C SER A 155 -3.85 -34.61 6.94
N TRP A 156 -4.21 -33.31 7.02
CA TRP A 156 -3.95 -32.31 6.02
C TRP A 156 -3.06 -31.20 6.60
N CYS A 157 -1.81 -31.15 6.15
CA CYS A 157 -0.81 -30.21 6.60
C CYS A 157 -0.90 -28.93 5.75
N PHE A 158 -1.94 -28.13 5.99
CA PHE A 158 -2.32 -27.01 5.13
C PHE A 158 -3.05 -25.90 5.91
N ASP A 159 -3.66 -24.95 5.21
CA ASP A 159 -4.46 -23.83 5.73
C ASP A 159 -3.79 -23.11 6.90
N PRO A 160 -2.55 -22.64 6.71
CA PRO A 160 -1.86 -21.95 7.79
C PRO A 160 -2.40 -20.55 8.00
N ALA A 161 -2.35 -20.09 9.25
CA ALA A 161 -2.45 -18.68 9.59
C ALA A 161 -1.22 -18.24 10.36
N ILE A 162 -0.84 -16.98 10.22
CA ILE A 162 0.24 -16.34 10.96
C ILE A 162 -0.33 -15.21 11.80
N PHE A 163 0.17 -15.06 13.03
CA PHE A 163 -0.28 -14.07 13.99
C PHE A 163 0.89 -13.49 14.75
N VAL A 164 0.93 -12.18 14.89
CA VAL A 164 1.86 -11.46 15.76
C VAL A 164 1.09 -10.91 16.95
N ASP A 165 1.54 -11.27 18.16
CA ASP A 165 0.92 -10.85 19.41
C ASP A 165 1.42 -9.48 19.86
N ASP A 166 0.69 -8.82 20.75
CA ASP A 166 1.02 -7.50 21.32
C ASP A 166 2.38 -7.46 22.05
N ASP A 167 2.93 -8.61 22.43
CA ASP A 167 4.26 -8.73 23.03
C ASP A 167 5.39 -8.95 21.99
N GLY A 168 5.08 -8.84 20.71
CA GLY A 168 5.99 -9.02 19.58
C GLY A 168 6.30 -10.49 19.24
N LYS A 169 5.74 -11.46 19.98
CA LYS A 169 5.91 -12.86 19.61
C LYS A 169 5.02 -13.23 18.43
N SER A 170 5.56 -14.01 17.53
CA SER A 170 4.88 -14.46 16.34
C SER A 170 4.58 -15.97 16.41
N TYR A 171 3.45 -16.34 15.85
CA TYR A 171 2.90 -17.68 15.89
C TYR A 171 2.33 -18.09 14.52
N MET A 172 2.28 -19.40 14.27
CA MET A 172 1.52 -19.95 13.15
C MET A 172 0.61 -21.07 13.63
N THR A 173 -0.56 -21.18 13.01
CA THR A 173 -1.42 -22.37 13.10
C THR A 173 -1.50 -23.04 11.75
N TYR A 174 -1.82 -24.31 11.73
CA TYR A 174 -2.06 -25.07 10.50
C TYR A 174 -2.82 -26.36 10.84
N GLY A 175 -3.44 -26.93 9.83
CA GLY A 175 -4.02 -28.26 9.97
C GLY A 175 -5.41 -28.38 9.36
N GLY A 176 -5.91 -29.60 9.37
CA GLY A 176 -7.24 -29.96 8.88
C GLY A 176 -7.42 -31.47 8.69
N GLY A 177 -8.63 -31.83 8.26
CA GLY A 177 -9.03 -33.20 8.07
C GLY A 177 -9.13 -33.98 9.37
N SER A 178 -9.20 -35.30 9.27
CA SER A 178 -9.18 -36.20 10.44
C SER A 178 -8.38 -37.46 10.19
N SER A 179 -7.79 -37.99 11.24
CA SER A 179 -7.13 -39.31 11.26
C SER A 179 -7.43 -40.03 12.59
N GLY A 180 -7.02 -41.26 12.70
CA GLY A 180 -7.21 -42.03 13.94
C GLY A 180 -6.53 -41.40 15.17
N SER A 181 -5.41 -40.69 14.97
CA SER A 181 -4.66 -39.99 16.02
C SER A 181 -5.03 -38.50 16.19
N ARG A 182 -5.68 -37.91 15.19
CA ARG A 182 -6.08 -36.49 15.12
C ARG A 182 -7.51 -36.36 14.57
N PRO A 183 -8.54 -36.63 15.40
CA PRO A 183 -9.93 -36.54 14.98
C PRO A 183 -10.34 -35.07 14.77
N TYR A 184 -11.47 -34.85 14.11
CA TYR A 184 -12.12 -33.54 14.07
C TYR A 184 -12.30 -32.96 15.48
N GLY A 185 -12.00 -31.68 15.65
CA GLY A 185 -11.94 -30.99 16.93
C GLY A 185 -10.58 -31.02 17.61
N ASP A 186 -9.62 -31.74 17.04
CA ASP A 186 -8.26 -31.92 17.57
C ASP A 186 -7.21 -32.02 16.42
N ASN A 187 -7.44 -31.32 15.33
CA ASN A 187 -6.73 -31.45 14.07
C ASN A 187 -5.91 -30.20 13.68
N PHE A 188 -5.63 -29.32 14.65
CA PHE A 188 -4.79 -28.15 14.45
C PHE A 188 -3.62 -28.11 15.44
N ASP A 189 -2.47 -27.63 14.98
CA ASP A 189 -1.31 -27.31 15.81
C ASP A 189 -0.97 -25.80 15.71
N LEU A 190 -0.35 -25.32 16.79
CA LEU A 190 0.23 -24.00 16.93
C LEU A 190 1.75 -24.13 17.09
N PHE A 191 2.52 -23.31 16.40
CA PHE A 191 3.93 -23.10 16.65
C PHE A 191 4.21 -21.63 16.99
N GLN A 192 5.30 -21.38 17.71
CA GLN A 192 5.91 -20.06 17.88
C GLN A 192 7.13 -19.96 16.96
N PHE A 193 7.34 -18.80 16.37
CA PHE A 193 8.61 -18.46 15.72
C PHE A 193 9.61 -18.00 16.79
N SER A 194 10.84 -18.51 16.73
CA SER A 194 11.95 -17.97 17.54
C SER A 194 12.61 -16.76 16.87
N LYS A 195 12.42 -16.61 15.55
CA LYS A 195 12.79 -15.43 14.79
C LYS A 195 11.86 -15.26 13.59
N LEU A 196 11.40 -14.03 13.37
CA LEU A 196 10.63 -13.61 12.20
C LEU A 196 11.22 -12.29 11.71
N SER A 197 12.06 -12.33 10.67
CA SER A 197 12.62 -11.17 9.99
C SER A 197 12.67 -11.43 8.49
N HIS A 198 12.81 -10.36 7.68
CA HIS A 198 12.77 -10.47 6.22
C HIS A 198 13.72 -11.55 5.66
N ASP A 199 14.94 -11.58 6.14
CA ASP A 199 16.02 -12.45 5.65
C ASP A 199 16.19 -13.76 6.45
N GLN A 200 15.52 -13.87 7.59
CA GLN A 200 15.66 -15.03 8.46
C GLN A 200 14.39 -15.38 9.22
N VAL A 201 13.85 -16.56 8.95
CA VAL A 201 12.73 -17.12 9.71
C VAL A 201 13.17 -18.42 10.38
N THR A 202 12.90 -18.54 11.68
CA THR A 202 13.21 -19.74 12.46
C THR A 202 12.01 -20.17 13.30
N LEU A 203 11.53 -21.39 13.05
CA LEU A 203 10.46 -22.02 13.82
C LEU A 203 11.02 -22.64 15.11
N ASP A 204 10.42 -22.34 16.26
CA ASP A 204 10.70 -23.08 17.48
C ASP A 204 9.95 -24.43 17.46
N VAL A 205 10.62 -25.48 17.01
CA VAL A 205 10.04 -26.82 16.87
C VAL A 205 9.58 -27.43 18.19
N ASN A 206 10.12 -26.97 19.33
CA ASN A 206 9.76 -27.42 20.65
C ASN A 206 8.51 -26.72 21.19
N SER A 207 8.05 -25.65 20.53
CA SER A 207 6.85 -24.90 20.92
C SER A 207 5.55 -25.55 20.44
N ARG A 208 5.61 -26.62 19.63
CA ARG A 208 4.43 -27.29 19.07
C ARG A 208 3.39 -27.53 20.15
N THR A 209 2.21 -27.01 19.94
CA THR A 209 1.07 -27.13 20.86
C THR A 209 -0.16 -27.52 20.08
N ARG A 210 -0.84 -28.58 20.53
CA ARG A 210 -2.13 -28.99 19.98
C ARG A 210 -3.22 -28.00 20.41
N ILE A 211 -3.97 -27.47 19.46
CA ILE A 211 -5.15 -26.64 19.74
C ILE A 211 -6.28 -27.55 20.21
N SER A 212 -6.84 -27.26 21.39
CA SER A 212 -7.96 -27.98 21.96
C SER A 212 -9.18 -27.08 22.16
N GLY A 213 -10.38 -27.63 22.06
CA GLY A 213 -11.64 -26.90 22.21
C GLY A 213 -12.19 -26.32 20.90
N ALA A 214 -11.58 -26.61 19.77
CA ALA A 214 -12.08 -26.31 18.43
C ALA A 214 -13.14 -27.34 18.01
N ASN A 215 -14.35 -27.24 18.59
CA ASN A 215 -15.40 -28.22 18.44
C ASN A 215 -15.80 -28.42 16.97
N LYS A 216 -15.80 -29.68 16.49
CA LYS A 216 -16.11 -30.07 15.10
C LYS A 216 -15.25 -29.39 14.03
N SER A 217 -14.05 -28.92 14.37
CA SER A 217 -13.18 -28.28 13.41
C SER A 217 -12.88 -29.20 12.21
N PHE A 218 -12.79 -28.60 11.03
CA PHE A 218 -12.56 -29.29 9.76
C PHE A 218 -11.27 -28.78 9.11
N GLU A 219 -11.20 -27.47 8.76
CA GLU A 219 -10.06 -26.82 8.09
C GLU A 219 -10.03 -25.30 8.37
N ALA A 220 -9.22 -24.51 7.64
CA ALA A 220 -9.24 -23.04 7.65
C ALA A 220 -8.93 -22.43 9.01
N SER A 221 -7.78 -22.75 9.60
CA SER A 221 -7.39 -22.20 10.90
C SER A 221 -7.05 -20.72 10.83
N TYR A 222 -7.54 -19.93 11.80
CA TYR A 222 -7.22 -18.50 11.90
C TYR A 222 -7.18 -18.05 13.38
N ILE A 223 -6.27 -17.11 13.70
CA ILE A 223 -6.17 -16.51 15.04
C ILE A 223 -6.16 -15.00 14.94
N HIS A 224 -6.96 -14.35 15.80
CA HIS A 224 -6.83 -12.93 16.09
C HIS A 224 -7.02 -12.66 17.58
N LYS A 225 -6.69 -11.43 18.03
CA LYS A 225 -6.80 -11.03 19.42
C LYS A 225 -7.62 -9.75 19.54
N ARG A 226 -8.51 -9.70 20.55
CA ARG A 226 -9.26 -8.50 20.91
C ARG A 226 -9.45 -8.44 22.42
N ASN A 227 -9.14 -7.27 23.02
CA ASN A 227 -9.30 -7.05 24.46
C ASN A 227 -8.65 -8.14 25.34
N GLY A 228 -7.43 -8.56 24.98
CA GLY A 228 -6.69 -9.60 25.70
C GLY A 228 -7.34 -11.00 25.64
N THR A 229 -8.22 -11.23 24.68
CA THR A 229 -8.83 -12.54 24.39
C THR A 229 -8.40 -13.00 23.00
N TYR A 230 -7.92 -14.21 22.88
CA TYR A 230 -7.62 -14.87 21.61
C TYR A 230 -8.87 -15.53 21.06
N TYR A 231 -9.12 -15.34 19.78
CA TYR A 231 -10.21 -15.92 19.01
C TYR A 231 -9.58 -16.87 17.99
N PHE A 232 -9.84 -18.14 18.14
CA PHE A 232 -9.45 -19.17 17.19
C PHE A 232 -10.67 -19.54 16.36
N SER A 233 -10.66 -19.25 15.07
CA SER A 233 -11.74 -19.54 14.14
C SER A 233 -11.32 -20.57 13.09
N TYR A 234 -12.29 -21.31 12.58
CA TYR A 234 -12.06 -22.43 11.67
C TYR A 234 -13.33 -22.78 10.91
N ASN A 235 -13.19 -23.38 9.75
CA ASN A 235 -14.28 -24.04 9.06
C ASN A 235 -14.66 -25.31 9.82
N ASP A 236 -15.93 -25.47 10.15
CA ASP A 236 -16.44 -26.64 10.83
C ASP A 236 -17.04 -27.67 9.84
N GLN A 237 -17.43 -28.84 10.34
CA GLN A 237 -18.01 -29.92 9.53
C GLN A 237 -19.33 -29.55 8.84
N SER A 238 -19.98 -28.45 9.20
CA SER A 238 -21.15 -27.91 8.49
C SER A 238 -20.79 -26.93 7.39
N GLN A 239 -19.49 -26.72 7.15
CA GLN A 239 -18.95 -25.73 6.20
C GLN A 239 -19.32 -24.29 6.58
N ALA A 240 -19.53 -24.02 7.85
CA ALA A 240 -19.63 -22.69 8.43
C ALA A 240 -18.33 -22.33 9.15
N ILE A 241 -18.03 -21.05 9.32
CA ILE A 241 -16.93 -20.63 10.17
C ILE A 241 -17.44 -20.53 11.61
N SER A 242 -16.89 -21.41 12.44
CA SER A 242 -17.08 -21.44 13.89
C SER A 242 -15.88 -20.80 14.59
N TYR A 243 -16.06 -20.37 15.85
CA TYR A 243 -14.94 -19.86 16.63
C TYR A 243 -14.99 -20.30 18.09
N ALA A 244 -13.82 -20.26 18.71
CA ALA A 244 -13.61 -20.53 20.12
C ALA A 244 -12.67 -19.47 20.73
N THR A 245 -12.75 -19.21 22.02
CA THR A 245 -11.97 -18.16 22.70
C THR A 245 -11.15 -18.70 23.85
N SER A 246 -10.00 -18.05 24.11
CA SER A 246 -9.14 -18.33 25.26
C SER A 246 -8.43 -17.05 25.75
N LYS A 247 -8.01 -17.04 27.01
CA LYS A 247 -7.08 -16.03 27.55
C LYS A 247 -5.61 -16.39 27.32
N ASN A 248 -5.33 -17.57 26.80
CA ASN A 248 -4.01 -18.05 26.46
C ASN A 248 -3.99 -18.53 25.01
N ILE A 249 -3.04 -18.05 24.21
CA ILE A 249 -2.91 -18.42 22.79
C ILE A 249 -2.78 -19.95 22.59
N LYS A 250 -2.20 -20.65 23.55
CA LYS A 250 -2.05 -22.13 23.55
C LYS A 250 -3.36 -22.84 23.96
N GLY A 251 -4.40 -22.11 24.32
CA GLY A 251 -5.65 -22.68 24.84
C GLY A 251 -5.60 -23.05 26.34
N PRO A 252 -6.52 -23.90 26.84
CA PRO A 252 -7.64 -24.46 26.07
C PRO A 252 -8.63 -23.39 25.58
N TYR A 253 -9.23 -23.64 24.43
CA TYR A 253 -10.25 -22.77 23.86
C TYR A 253 -11.66 -23.22 24.25
N THR A 254 -12.57 -22.27 24.34
CA THR A 254 -14.00 -22.54 24.64
C THR A 254 -14.83 -22.13 23.43
N TYR A 255 -15.56 -23.08 22.87
CA TYR A 255 -16.44 -22.89 21.72
C TYR A 255 -17.49 -21.79 21.96
N GLN A 256 -17.70 -20.90 21.01
CA GLN A 256 -18.62 -19.77 21.10
C GLN A 256 -19.77 -19.82 20.09
N GLY A 257 -19.64 -20.55 19.00
CA GLY A 257 -20.67 -20.66 17.96
C GLY A 257 -20.15 -20.35 16.56
N VAL A 258 -21.10 -20.28 15.62
CA VAL A 258 -20.86 -19.87 14.22
C VAL A 258 -20.76 -18.36 14.14
N VAL A 259 -19.81 -17.86 13.36
CA VAL A 259 -19.63 -16.42 13.07
C VAL A 259 -19.85 -16.11 11.59
N ILE A 260 -19.54 -17.02 10.66
CA ILE A 260 -19.86 -16.88 9.24
C ILE A 260 -20.65 -18.11 8.80
N ASN A 261 -21.87 -17.91 8.32
CA ASN A 261 -22.69 -18.99 7.79
C ASN A 261 -22.07 -19.57 6.52
N ASN A 262 -22.53 -20.77 6.12
CA ASN A 262 -22.16 -21.30 4.81
C ASN A 262 -22.61 -20.33 3.70
N PRO A 263 -21.77 -20.03 2.69
CA PRO A 263 -22.09 -19.10 1.60
C PRO A 263 -23.34 -19.47 0.79
N SER A 264 -23.85 -20.69 0.91
CA SER A 264 -25.15 -21.08 0.29
C SER A 264 -26.32 -20.19 0.70
N SER A 265 -26.23 -19.49 1.82
CA SER A 265 -27.23 -18.52 2.27
C SER A 265 -27.28 -17.25 1.40
N ILE A 266 -26.28 -17.00 0.55
CA ILE A 266 -26.23 -15.84 -0.35
C ILE A 266 -27.09 -16.08 -1.61
N ASN A 267 -26.80 -17.14 -2.35
CA ASN A 267 -27.42 -17.41 -3.65
C ASN A 267 -27.75 -18.89 -3.88
N GLY A 268 -27.87 -19.67 -2.80
CA GLY A 268 -28.20 -21.10 -2.84
C GLY A 268 -27.02 -22.00 -3.20
N LYS A 269 -25.81 -21.43 -3.39
CA LYS A 269 -24.59 -22.17 -3.71
C LYS A 269 -23.57 -22.01 -2.60
N GLY A 270 -23.14 -23.14 -2.08
CA GLY A 270 -22.14 -23.25 -1.03
C GLY A 270 -21.07 -24.26 -1.37
N GLY A 271 -20.38 -24.72 -0.34
CA GLY A 271 -19.28 -25.67 -0.39
C GLY A 271 -18.32 -25.36 0.74
N ASN A 272 -17.04 -25.60 0.55
CA ASN A 272 -16.02 -25.18 1.51
C ASN A 272 -16.11 -23.68 1.82
N ASN A 273 -15.64 -23.29 2.96
CA ASN A 273 -15.64 -21.92 3.43
C ASN A 273 -14.28 -21.57 4.02
N HIS A 274 -13.80 -20.36 3.76
CA HIS A 274 -12.55 -19.83 4.29
C HIS A 274 -12.71 -18.36 4.67
N HIS A 275 -11.81 -17.85 5.52
CA HIS A 275 -12.01 -16.53 6.10
C HIS A 275 -10.72 -15.91 6.67
N GLY A 276 -10.78 -14.61 6.92
CA GLY A 276 -9.85 -13.86 7.76
C GLY A 276 -10.58 -12.78 8.52
N PHE A 277 -10.03 -12.35 9.65
CA PHE A 277 -10.55 -11.24 10.46
C PHE A 277 -9.44 -10.23 10.71
N ALA A 278 -9.70 -8.95 10.47
CA ALA A 278 -8.76 -7.89 10.83
C ALA A 278 -9.49 -6.66 11.37
N GLN A 279 -8.85 -5.98 12.30
CA GLN A 279 -9.27 -4.67 12.74
C GLN A 279 -8.62 -3.63 11.83
N PHE A 280 -9.41 -2.64 11.40
CA PHE A 280 -8.87 -1.46 10.72
C PHE A 280 -9.57 -0.22 11.25
N LYS A 281 -8.75 0.75 11.69
CA LYS A 281 -9.25 1.86 12.48
C LYS A 281 -10.03 1.34 13.71
N ASP A 282 -11.25 1.74 13.90
CA ASP A 282 -12.10 1.38 15.04
C ASP A 282 -13.05 0.19 14.77
N LYS A 283 -12.99 -0.40 13.58
CA LYS A 283 -13.90 -1.46 13.12
C LYS A 283 -13.20 -2.77 12.86
N TRP A 284 -13.95 -3.85 12.93
CA TRP A 284 -13.54 -5.20 12.57
C TRP A 284 -14.22 -5.65 11.29
N TYR A 285 -13.49 -6.35 10.46
CA TYR A 285 -13.95 -6.85 9.17
C TYR A 285 -13.67 -8.34 9.03
N ALA A 286 -14.58 -9.03 8.35
CA ALA A 286 -14.44 -10.42 7.94
C ALA A 286 -14.29 -10.46 6.42
N VAL A 287 -13.23 -11.10 5.94
CA VAL A 287 -13.11 -11.50 4.54
C VAL A 287 -13.50 -12.98 4.44
N TYR A 288 -14.18 -13.34 3.38
CA TYR A 288 -14.64 -14.71 3.15
C TYR A 288 -14.83 -14.94 1.66
N HIS A 289 -14.93 -16.19 1.23
CA HIS A 289 -15.27 -16.44 -0.17
C HIS A 289 -16.75 -16.88 -0.32
N ASP A 290 -17.30 -16.58 -1.48
CA ASP A 290 -18.64 -16.95 -1.91
C ASP A 290 -18.68 -17.39 -3.38
N ARG A 291 -19.83 -17.36 -4.03
CA ARG A 291 -20.02 -17.76 -5.43
C ARG A 291 -20.74 -16.66 -6.24
N ARG A 292 -20.70 -15.41 -5.76
CA ARG A 292 -21.37 -14.30 -6.45
C ARG A 292 -20.93 -14.18 -7.89
N LEU A 293 -19.63 -14.21 -8.14
CA LEU A 293 -19.07 -13.99 -9.46
C LEU A 293 -19.45 -15.07 -10.47
N VAL A 294 -19.33 -16.35 -10.11
CA VAL A 294 -19.68 -17.47 -10.99
C VAL A 294 -21.19 -17.59 -11.22
N MET A 295 -21.99 -17.01 -10.34
CA MET A 295 -23.44 -16.97 -10.39
C MET A 295 -24.02 -15.70 -11.01
N ASP A 296 -23.19 -14.70 -11.31
CA ASP A 296 -23.60 -13.46 -11.97
C ASP A 296 -23.85 -13.73 -13.47
N PRO A 297 -25.10 -13.63 -13.96
CA PRO A 297 -25.42 -13.89 -15.37
C PRO A 297 -24.83 -12.85 -16.32
N GLU A 298 -24.46 -11.66 -15.81
CA GLU A 298 -23.84 -10.59 -16.59
C GLU A 298 -22.31 -10.63 -16.53
N HIS A 299 -21.75 -11.46 -15.66
CA HIS A 299 -20.31 -11.58 -15.56
C HIS A 299 -19.74 -12.13 -16.87
N PRO A 300 -18.90 -11.36 -17.58
CA PRO A 300 -18.21 -11.88 -18.76
C PRO A 300 -17.10 -12.84 -18.36
N ALA A 301 -17.38 -13.78 -17.51
CA ALA A 301 -16.51 -14.71 -16.85
C ALA A 301 -15.15 -14.84 -17.52
N ALA A 302 -14.08 -15.06 -16.82
CA ALA A 302 -12.80 -15.34 -17.39
C ALA A 302 -12.91 -16.08 -18.75
N GLY A 303 -12.99 -15.34 -19.86
CA GLY A 303 -13.23 -15.88 -21.20
C GLY A 303 -14.69 -15.99 -21.69
N GLY A 304 -15.69 -15.45 -20.96
CA GLY A 304 -17.07 -15.39 -21.45
C GLY A 304 -17.89 -16.67 -21.33
N GLN A 305 -17.48 -17.60 -20.46
CA GLN A 305 -18.19 -18.87 -20.28
C GLN A 305 -18.68 -19.04 -18.83
N ILE A 306 -19.86 -18.49 -18.54
CA ILE A 306 -20.59 -18.83 -17.31
C ILE A 306 -21.21 -20.24 -17.43
N ASN A 307 -21.57 -20.67 -18.63
CA ASN A 307 -22.13 -21.99 -18.89
C ASN A 307 -21.03 -23.05 -18.85
N GLY A 308 -21.00 -23.84 -17.78
CA GLY A 308 -20.08 -24.98 -17.59
C GLY A 308 -19.05 -24.81 -16.50
N LEU A 309 -18.95 -23.63 -15.84
CA LEU A 309 -18.12 -23.48 -14.65
C LEU A 309 -18.80 -24.13 -13.44
N THR A 310 -18.00 -24.77 -12.60
CA THR A 310 -18.50 -25.38 -11.38
C THR A 310 -18.51 -24.38 -10.24
N THR A 311 -19.58 -24.36 -9.44
CA THR A 311 -19.65 -23.53 -8.24
C THR A 311 -18.79 -24.08 -7.10
N GLY A 312 -18.17 -25.24 -7.27
CA GLY A 312 -17.25 -25.83 -6.29
C GLY A 312 -15.94 -25.08 -6.19
N ASN A 313 -15.35 -24.74 -7.34
CA ASN A 313 -13.99 -24.22 -7.47
C ASN A 313 -13.87 -22.98 -8.38
N HIS A 314 -14.88 -22.10 -8.39
CA HIS A 314 -14.82 -20.76 -8.98
C HIS A 314 -15.43 -19.77 -7.97
N ARG A 315 -14.63 -19.48 -6.94
CA ARG A 315 -15.03 -18.70 -5.79
C ARG A 315 -14.75 -17.21 -6.01
N SER A 316 -15.35 -16.35 -5.20
CA SER A 316 -15.15 -14.91 -5.22
C SER A 316 -14.96 -14.40 -3.79
N THR A 317 -14.01 -13.49 -3.59
CA THR A 317 -13.72 -12.89 -2.29
C THR A 317 -14.62 -11.70 -2.02
N SER A 318 -15.27 -11.73 -0.86
CA SER A 318 -16.14 -10.67 -0.33
C SER A 318 -15.69 -10.25 1.06
N ILE A 319 -16.15 -9.07 1.49
CA ILE A 319 -15.83 -8.49 2.79
C ILE A 319 -17.05 -7.82 3.40
N ASP A 320 -17.26 -8.01 4.71
CA ASP A 320 -18.29 -7.33 5.47
C ASP A 320 -17.81 -6.97 6.89
N GLU A 321 -18.49 -6.02 7.52
CA GLU A 321 -18.19 -5.56 8.87
C GLU A 321 -18.59 -6.60 9.92
N VAL A 322 -17.73 -6.82 10.92
CA VAL A 322 -18.00 -7.67 12.09
C VAL A 322 -18.52 -6.80 13.23
N THR A 323 -19.72 -7.10 13.70
CA THR A 323 -20.28 -6.46 14.89
C THR A 323 -20.14 -7.33 16.14
N TRP A 324 -20.17 -6.72 17.30
CA TRP A 324 -19.86 -7.34 18.57
C TRP A 324 -20.99 -7.18 19.58
N ASN A 325 -21.20 -8.22 20.41
CA ASN A 325 -22.01 -8.14 21.63
C ASN A 325 -21.09 -8.44 22.84
N GLY A 326 -20.54 -7.39 23.45
CA GLY A 326 -19.44 -7.52 24.40
C GLY A 326 -18.20 -8.14 23.72
N ASP A 327 -17.75 -9.29 24.19
CA ASP A 327 -16.63 -10.04 23.62
C ASP A 327 -17.08 -11.15 22.65
N LYS A 328 -18.36 -11.24 22.31
CA LYS A 328 -18.87 -12.21 21.33
C LYS A 328 -19.01 -11.56 19.95
N MET A 329 -18.50 -12.25 18.93
CA MET A 329 -18.79 -11.89 17.54
C MET A 329 -20.24 -12.23 17.20
N ASN A 330 -20.95 -11.26 16.61
CA ASN A 330 -22.24 -11.55 15.98
C ASN A 330 -21.99 -12.31 14.67
N VAL A 331 -22.98 -13.06 14.21
CA VAL A 331 -22.92 -13.68 12.89
C VAL A 331 -22.81 -12.59 11.82
N VAL A 332 -21.81 -12.70 10.96
CA VAL A 332 -21.54 -11.73 9.86
C VAL A 332 -22.76 -11.69 8.93
N LYS A 333 -23.22 -10.50 8.66
CA LYS A 333 -24.30 -10.26 7.71
C LYS A 333 -23.71 -10.08 6.33
N PHE A 334 -23.93 -11.01 5.45
CA PHE A 334 -23.55 -10.90 4.05
C PHE A 334 -24.30 -9.77 3.35
N THR A 335 -23.55 -8.83 2.74
CA THR A 335 -24.14 -7.72 2.00
C THR A 335 -23.65 -7.69 0.56
N GLU A 336 -24.44 -7.12 -0.33
CA GLU A 336 -23.99 -6.82 -1.70
C GLU A 336 -23.08 -5.58 -1.75
N SER A 337 -23.34 -4.62 -0.86
CA SER A 337 -22.61 -3.35 -0.82
C SER A 337 -21.22 -3.44 -0.21
N GLY A 338 -20.89 -4.53 0.50
CA GLY A 338 -19.67 -4.57 1.31
C GLY A 338 -19.67 -3.55 2.45
N PRO A 339 -18.50 -3.22 3.03
CA PRO A 339 -18.36 -2.23 4.09
C PRO A 339 -18.73 -0.82 3.64
N THR A 340 -19.10 0.02 4.60
CA THR A 340 -19.21 1.46 4.36
C THR A 340 -17.83 2.07 4.17
N GLN A 341 -17.70 2.99 3.21
CA GLN A 341 -16.50 3.79 3.04
C GLN A 341 -16.21 4.58 4.32
N ILE A 342 -14.98 4.55 4.80
CA ILE A 342 -14.58 5.15 6.09
C ILE A 342 -13.81 6.47 5.94
N ALA A 343 -13.39 6.80 4.73
CA ALA A 343 -12.73 8.06 4.37
C ALA A 343 -13.02 8.38 2.91
N ASP A 344 -13.05 9.67 2.58
CA ASP A 344 -13.15 10.09 1.19
C ASP A 344 -11.86 9.73 0.44
N PHE A 345 -12.01 9.36 -0.84
CA PHE A 345 -10.90 8.99 -1.69
C PHE A 345 -10.22 10.27 -2.21
N ASN A 346 -8.95 10.47 -1.86
CA ASN A 346 -8.14 11.55 -2.42
C ASN A 346 -7.68 11.19 -3.85
N PRO A 347 -8.08 11.90 -4.92
CA PRO A 347 -7.75 11.55 -6.30
C PRO A 347 -6.38 12.03 -6.78
N TYR A 348 -5.67 12.80 -5.97
CA TYR A 348 -4.44 13.49 -6.35
C TYR A 348 -3.15 12.70 -6.06
N GLY A 349 -3.27 11.44 -5.66
CA GLY A 349 -2.15 10.51 -5.59
C GLY A 349 -2.00 9.72 -6.88
N VAL A 350 -0.82 9.13 -7.10
CA VAL A 350 -0.61 8.15 -8.17
C VAL A 350 -1.18 6.82 -7.73
N TYR A 351 -2.13 6.29 -8.48
CA TYR A 351 -2.82 5.04 -8.19
C TYR A 351 -2.50 3.99 -9.24
N LYS A 352 -2.32 2.74 -8.83
CA LYS A 352 -2.26 1.61 -9.77
C LYS A 352 -3.57 1.55 -10.59
N ALA A 353 -3.48 1.21 -11.86
CA ALA A 353 -4.62 1.29 -12.79
C ALA A 353 -5.86 0.51 -12.32
N LEU A 354 -5.68 -0.58 -11.58
CA LEU A 354 -6.75 -1.38 -10.99
C LEU A 354 -7.11 -0.94 -9.55
N THR A 355 -7.05 0.37 -9.26
CA THR A 355 -7.61 0.94 -8.03
C THR A 355 -9.05 1.34 -8.27
N SER A 356 -10.00 0.66 -7.63
CA SER A 356 -11.43 0.80 -7.94
C SER A 356 -12.33 0.16 -6.89
N SER A 357 -13.57 0.63 -6.81
CA SER A 357 -14.63 0.01 -6.02
C SER A 357 -15.44 -1.02 -6.81
N LYS A 358 -15.44 -0.93 -8.14
CA LYS A 358 -16.11 -1.88 -9.04
C LYS A 358 -15.50 -1.81 -10.43
N GLN A 359 -15.60 -2.92 -11.17
CA GLN A 359 -15.03 -3.03 -12.50
C GLN A 359 -16.00 -3.78 -13.44
N ARG A 360 -15.94 -3.48 -14.75
CA ARG A 360 -16.67 -4.20 -15.78
C ARG A 360 -15.85 -4.34 -17.05
N ASN A 361 -15.83 -5.55 -17.62
CA ASN A 361 -15.15 -5.85 -18.89
C ASN A 361 -13.68 -5.41 -18.93
N VAL A 362 -12.98 -5.56 -17.81
CA VAL A 362 -11.53 -5.40 -17.70
C VAL A 362 -10.87 -6.73 -17.33
N ARG A 363 -9.57 -6.82 -17.56
CA ARG A 363 -8.72 -7.92 -17.14
C ARG A 363 -7.50 -7.38 -16.43
N SER A 364 -6.95 -8.17 -15.53
CA SER A 364 -5.65 -7.95 -14.91
C SER A 364 -4.62 -8.83 -15.63
N ARG A 365 -3.44 -8.25 -15.89
CA ARG A 365 -2.27 -8.98 -16.36
C ARG A 365 -1.11 -8.61 -15.47
N THR A 366 -0.51 -9.59 -14.82
CA THR A 366 0.70 -9.38 -14.02
C THR A 366 1.93 -9.60 -14.89
N ASP A 367 2.73 -8.56 -15.07
CA ASP A 367 4.05 -8.66 -15.69
C ASP A 367 5.10 -8.82 -14.58
N TYR A 368 5.97 -9.80 -14.73
CA TYR A 368 6.96 -10.18 -13.74
C TYR A 368 8.37 -9.92 -14.24
N THR A 369 9.15 -9.22 -13.44
CA THR A 369 10.60 -9.10 -13.60
C THR A 369 11.26 -9.60 -12.31
N LYS A 370 12.20 -10.53 -12.42
CA LYS A 370 12.87 -11.13 -11.26
C LYS A 370 13.57 -10.04 -10.44
N GLY A 371 13.31 -10.02 -9.16
CA GLY A 371 13.91 -9.06 -8.21
C GLY A 371 13.25 -7.68 -8.19
N GLN A 372 12.11 -7.53 -8.88
CA GLN A 372 11.29 -6.31 -8.86
C GLN A 372 9.87 -6.62 -8.38
N PRO A 373 9.16 -5.65 -7.78
CA PRO A 373 7.72 -5.76 -7.54
C PRO A 373 6.97 -6.11 -8.81
N VAL A 374 5.90 -6.87 -8.70
CA VAL A 374 5.09 -7.21 -9.88
C VAL A 374 4.38 -5.96 -10.42
N LEU A 375 4.37 -5.82 -11.73
CA LEU A 375 3.60 -4.79 -12.41
C LEU A 375 2.23 -5.35 -12.79
N ASN A 376 1.18 -4.78 -12.22
CA ASN A 376 -0.19 -5.19 -12.56
C ASN A 376 -0.80 -4.25 -13.60
N VAL A 377 -1.22 -4.80 -14.74
CA VAL A 377 -1.67 -4.04 -15.91
C VAL A 377 -3.16 -4.25 -16.11
N LEU A 378 -3.93 -3.17 -16.06
CA LEU A 378 -5.33 -3.16 -16.47
C LEU A 378 -5.44 -3.26 -17.99
N THR A 379 -6.15 -4.27 -18.48
CA THR A 379 -6.39 -4.48 -19.92
C THR A 379 -7.87 -4.47 -20.20
N PRO A 380 -8.43 -3.41 -20.83
CA PRO A 380 -9.85 -3.31 -21.11
C PRO A 380 -10.30 -4.17 -22.30
N LEU A 381 -11.57 -4.63 -22.26
CA LEU A 381 -12.30 -5.13 -23.41
C LEU A 381 -13.03 -3.97 -24.07
N ALA A 382 -12.29 -3.12 -24.78
CA ALA A 382 -12.73 -1.78 -25.19
C ALA A 382 -13.85 -1.73 -26.24
N THR A 383 -14.15 -2.86 -26.90
CA THR A 383 -15.33 -3.00 -27.78
C THR A 383 -16.63 -3.22 -27.01
N LYS A 384 -16.54 -3.47 -25.70
CA LYS A 384 -17.66 -3.64 -24.78
C LYS A 384 -17.79 -2.40 -23.89
N GLU A 385 -18.83 -2.36 -23.06
CA GLU A 385 -18.91 -1.37 -21.99
C GLU A 385 -17.87 -1.71 -20.92
N SER A 386 -16.68 -1.13 -21.05
CA SER A 386 -15.52 -1.41 -20.20
C SER A 386 -15.19 -0.21 -19.34
N TRP A 387 -15.11 -0.41 -18.01
CA TRP A 387 -14.86 0.66 -17.06
C TRP A 387 -14.36 0.17 -15.71
N ILE A 388 -13.78 1.09 -14.95
CA ILE A 388 -13.63 0.99 -13.49
C ILE A 388 -14.39 2.14 -12.82
N ARG A 389 -14.88 1.91 -11.61
CA ARG A 389 -15.53 2.91 -10.77
C ARG A 389 -14.72 3.19 -9.53
N VAL A 390 -14.54 4.46 -9.19
CA VAL A 390 -13.98 4.92 -7.92
C VAL A 390 -15.09 5.61 -7.13
N SER A 391 -15.26 5.26 -5.88
CA SER A 391 -16.36 5.75 -5.03
C SER A 391 -15.89 6.79 -4.04
N GLY A 392 -16.77 7.77 -3.75
CA GLY A 392 -16.57 8.78 -2.71
C GLY A 392 -15.30 9.60 -2.90
N VAL A 393 -15.12 10.16 -4.10
CA VAL A 393 -13.89 10.89 -4.49
C VAL A 393 -14.02 12.35 -4.08
N ASP A 394 -13.13 12.85 -3.22
CA ASP A 394 -13.09 14.26 -2.85
C ASP A 394 -12.09 15.05 -3.71
N PHE A 395 -12.62 15.83 -4.63
CA PHE A 395 -11.85 16.73 -5.47
C PHE A 395 -11.61 18.11 -4.84
N GLY A 396 -12.09 18.37 -3.63
CA GLY A 396 -11.89 19.67 -2.96
C GLY A 396 -12.25 20.87 -3.86
N GLN A 397 -11.26 21.70 -4.16
CA GLN A 397 -11.42 22.88 -5.04
C GLN A 397 -11.60 22.51 -6.52
N GLY A 398 -11.21 21.32 -6.91
CA GLY A 398 -11.43 20.78 -8.26
C GLY A 398 -10.17 20.29 -8.95
N ALA A 399 -10.37 19.31 -9.84
CA ALA A 399 -9.32 18.83 -10.73
C ALA A 399 -9.34 19.63 -12.05
N THR A 400 -8.16 19.88 -12.59
CA THR A 400 -7.93 20.55 -13.88
C THR A 400 -7.38 19.61 -14.94
N GLY A 401 -6.73 18.50 -14.52
CA GLY A 401 -6.13 17.52 -15.40
C GLY A 401 -6.32 16.09 -14.91
N PHE A 402 -6.06 15.15 -15.81
CA PHE A 402 -5.97 13.74 -15.55
C PHE A 402 -4.78 13.17 -16.32
N ARG A 403 -3.97 12.35 -15.67
CA ARG A 403 -2.85 11.62 -16.27
C ARG A 403 -3.09 10.13 -16.16
N VAL A 404 -2.73 9.42 -17.21
CA VAL A 404 -2.74 7.95 -17.25
C VAL A 404 -1.48 7.44 -17.92
N THR A 405 -0.78 6.53 -17.27
CA THR A 405 0.40 5.86 -17.82
C THR A 405 -0.05 4.57 -18.51
N ALA A 406 0.12 4.52 -19.82
CA ALA A 406 -0.43 3.44 -20.65
C ALA A 406 0.49 3.06 -21.81
N ALA A 407 0.44 1.76 -22.17
CA ALA A 407 0.89 1.26 -23.47
C ALA A 407 -0.31 1.08 -24.38
N SER A 408 -0.20 1.45 -25.66
CA SER A 408 -1.25 1.26 -26.66
C SER A 408 -0.66 0.76 -27.97
N VAL A 409 -1.29 -0.27 -28.56
CA VAL A 409 -0.86 -0.88 -29.83
C VAL A 409 -1.88 -0.66 -30.95
N ALA A 410 -2.79 0.27 -30.76
CA ALA A 410 -3.78 0.68 -31.76
C ALA A 410 -4.11 2.16 -31.63
N GLU A 411 -4.45 2.77 -32.76
CA GLU A 411 -4.96 4.15 -32.80
C GLU A 411 -6.38 4.23 -32.25
N GLY A 412 -6.72 5.40 -31.64
CA GLY A 412 -8.07 5.73 -31.19
C GLY A 412 -8.46 5.09 -29.85
N ASN A 413 -7.50 4.50 -29.14
CA ASN A 413 -7.68 4.12 -27.75
C ASN A 413 -7.76 5.36 -26.86
N LYS A 414 -8.67 5.38 -25.91
CA LYS A 414 -8.85 6.52 -25.00
C LYS A 414 -9.52 6.13 -23.68
N VAL A 415 -9.38 6.99 -22.69
CA VAL A 415 -10.08 6.95 -21.41
C VAL A 415 -11.04 8.14 -21.34
N GLU A 416 -12.32 7.88 -21.15
CA GLU A 416 -13.34 8.91 -20.88
C GLU A 416 -13.62 8.95 -19.37
N ILE A 417 -13.62 10.14 -18.77
CA ILE A 417 -13.87 10.36 -17.35
C ILE A 417 -15.30 10.83 -17.20
N HIS A 418 -16.14 10.03 -16.51
CA HIS A 418 -17.56 10.34 -16.31
C HIS A 418 -17.92 10.45 -14.82
N LYS A 419 -18.78 11.43 -14.50
CA LYS A 419 -19.33 11.65 -13.16
C LYS A 419 -20.72 11.03 -13.05
N GLY A 420 -20.94 10.23 -11.98
CA GLY A 420 -22.24 9.71 -11.59
C GLY A 420 -22.64 8.38 -12.25
N SER A 421 -22.34 8.17 -13.52
CA SER A 421 -22.58 6.90 -14.23
C SER A 421 -21.66 6.77 -15.45
N VAL A 422 -21.62 5.59 -16.07
CA VAL A 422 -20.82 5.33 -17.28
C VAL A 422 -21.20 6.20 -18.48
N THR A 423 -22.40 6.75 -18.48
CA THR A 423 -22.94 7.71 -19.48
C THR A 423 -23.29 9.04 -18.83
N GLY A 424 -22.81 9.30 -17.65
CA GLY A 424 -23.04 10.54 -16.89
C GLY A 424 -22.30 11.74 -17.48
N THR A 425 -22.16 12.78 -16.69
CA THR A 425 -21.46 13.99 -17.16
C THR A 425 -20.03 13.64 -17.55
N LEU A 426 -19.67 13.86 -18.81
CA LEU A 426 -18.31 13.72 -19.32
C LEU A 426 -17.46 14.87 -18.76
N ALA A 427 -16.47 14.55 -17.97
CA ALA A 427 -15.52 15.50 -17.37
C ALA A 427 -14.25 15.68 -18.20
N GLY A 428 -13.84 14.68 -18.94
CA GLY A 428 -12.65 14.73 -19.80
C GLY A 428 -12.50 13.50 -20.68
N THR A 429 -11.66 13.62 -21.70
CA THR A 429 -11.28 12.51 -22.58
C THR A 429 -9.78 12.54 -22.77
N CYS A 430 -9.12 11.43 -22.43
CA CYS A 430 -7.68 11.24 -22.55
C CYS A 430 -7.41 10.28 -23.71
N ASP A 431 -6.93 10.81 -24.84
CA ASP A 431 -6.49 10.00 -25.96
C ASP A 431 -5.13 9.36 -25.64
N LEU A 432 -4.99 8.04 -25.88
CA LEU A 432 -3.77 7.31 -25.62
C LEU A 432 -2.88 7.30 -26.87
N LYS A 433 -1.63 7.72 -26.72
CA LYS A 433 -0.62 7.62 -27.76
C LYS A 433 -0.39 6.16 -28.15
N ASN A 434 -0.31 5.88 -29.45
CA ASN A 434 0.07 4.57 -29.92
C ASN A 434 1.59 4.35 -29.71
N THR A 435 1.96 3.56 -28.74
CA THR A 435 3.35 3.24 -28.41
C THR A 435 3.92 2.11 -29.26
N GLY A 436 3.06 1.43 -30.04
CA GLY A 436 3.45 0.30 -30.91
C GLY A 436 3.97 -0.93 -30.20
N ASN A 437 4.10 -0.89 -28.88
CA ASN A 437 4.66 -1.96 -28.06
C ASN A 437 3.94 -2.06 -26.71
N TRP A 438 3.60 -3.27 -26.28
CA TRP A 438 2.96 -3.58 -25.01
C TRP A 438 3.79 -3.26 -23.75
N ASN A 439 5.09 -3.13 -23.89
CA ASN A 439 6.01 -2.87 -22.78
C ASN A 439 6.54 -1.42 -22.79
N SER A 440 6.04 -0.57 -23.70
CA SER A 440 6.37 0.84 -23.76
C SER A 440 5.23 1.65 -23.16
N TYR A 441 5.34 1.99 -21.89
CA TYR A 441 4.37 2.81 -21.19
C TYR A 441 4.76 4.30 -21.31
N GLU A 442 3.78 5.12 -21.65
CA GLU A 442 3.94 6.57 -21.75
C GLU A 442 2.81 7.28 -21.00
N ASP A 443 3.12 8.45 -20.46
CA ASP A 443 2.12 9.32 -19.84
C ASP A 443 1.28 10.01 -20.91
N ASN A 444 -0.02 9.99 -20.68
CA ASN A 444 -1.02 10.67 -21.48
C ASN A 444 -1.82 11.59 -20.56
N GLU A 445 -1.77 12.88 -20.83
CA GLU A 445 -2.46 13.90 -20.05
C GLU A 445 -3.62 14.52 -20.84
N CYS A 446 -4.66 14.90 -20.13
CA CYS A 446 -5.82 15.61 -20.68
C CYS A 446 -6.43 16.56 -19.65
N GLU A 447 -7.07 17.60 -20.13
CA GLU A 447 -7.86 18.51 -19.30
C GLU A 447 -9.12 17.81 -18.80
N VAL A 448 -9.49 18.10 -17.55
CA VAL A 448 -10.77 17.73 -16.97
C VAL A 448 -11.51 18.96 -16.47
N THR A 449 -12.83 18.89 -16.49
CA THR A 449 -13.72 19.95 -16.02
C THR A 449 -14.84 19.37 -15.17
N SER A 450 -15.51 20.22 -14.38
CA SER A 450 -16.69 19.82 -13.60
C SER A 450 -16.45 18.77 -12.51
N LEU A 451 -15.21 18.58 -12.09
CA LEU A 451 -14.81 17.73 -10.96
C LEU A 451 -14.41 18.61 -9.80
N SER A 452 -15.30 18.83 -8.84
CA SER A 452 -15.05 19.57 -7.60
C SER A 452 -15.94 19.04 -6.47
N GLY A 453 -15.50 19.21 -5.21
CA GLY A 453 -16.16 18.63 -4.04
C GLY A 453 -16.25 17.12 -4.14
N ILE A 454 -17.15 16.52 -3.38
CA ILE A 454 -17.32 15.06 -3.34
C ILE A 454 -18.08 14.56 -4.56
N VAL A 455 -17.51 13.59 -5.25
CA VAL A 455 -18.12 12.85 -6.36
C VAL A 455 -18.35 11.41 -5.89
N ASP A 456 -19.61 11.06 -5.61
CA ASP A 456 -19.99 9.74 -5.07
C ASP A 456 -19.51 8.58 -5.94
N GLN A 457 -19.58 8.76 -7.27
CA GLN A 457 -19.17 7.75 -8.25
C GLN A 457 -18.44 8.41 -9.42
N LEU A 458 -17.21 8.05 -9.60
CA LEU A 458 -16.37 8.44 -10.73
C LEU A 458 -16.10 7.19 -11.59
N PHE A 459 -16.27 7.32 -12.90
CA PHE A 459 -16.02 6.24 -13.84
C PHE A 459 -14.89 6.59 -14.80
N LEU A 460 -13.91 5.70 -14.90
CA LEU A 460 -12.95 5.70 -15.99
C LEU A 460 -13.42 4.67 -17.03
N VAL A 461 -13.88 5.17 -18.18
CA VAL A 461 -14.52 4.37 -19.23
C VAL A 461 -13.54 4.20 -20.39
N PHE A 462 -13.22 2.96 -20.73
CA PHE A 462 -12.23 2.65 -21.75
C PHE A 462 -12.88 2.45 -23.11
N LYS A 463 -12.37 3.14 -24.13
CA LYS A 463 -12.86 3.09 -25.51
C LYS A 463 -11.75 2.72 -26.48
N GLY A 464 -12.07 1.89 -27.45
CA GLY A 464 -11.17 1.49 -28.52
C GLY A 464 -11.89 0.66 -29.59
N SER A 465 -11.25 0.51 -30.73
CA SER A 465 -11.84 -0.26 -31.87
C SER A 465 -11.67 -1.77 -31.72
N LYS A 466 -10.79 -2.21 -30.83
CA LYS A 466 -10.47 -3.62 -30.57
C LYS A 466 -10.26 -3.86 -29.07
N ASP A 467 -10.61 -5.04 -28.60
CA ASP A 467 -10.35 -5.49 -27.24
C ASP A 467 -8.85 -5.70 -27.01
N SER A 468 -8.43 -5.45 -25.79
CA SER A 468 -7.07 -5.72 -25.34
C SER A 468 -5.99 -5.12 -26.26
N THR A 469 -6.15 -3.85 -26.64
CA THR A 469 -5.14 -3.10 -27.43
C THR A 469 -4.51 -1.96 -26.62
N MET A 470 -4.86 -1.83 -25.36
CA MET A 470 -4.22 -0.93 -24.40
C MET A 470 -4.00 -1.62 -23.08
N GLY A 471 -2.94 -1.22 -22.38
CA GLY A 471 -2.60 -1.67 -21.04
C GLY A 471 -2.26 -0.45 -20.19
N LEU A 472 -2.98 -0.26 -19.07
CA LEU A 472 -2.80 0.86 -18.17
C LEU A 472 -2.12 0.35 -16.90
N ILE A 473 -1.18 1.12 -16.36
CA ILE A 473 -0.47 0.76 -15.13
C ILE A 473 -0.80 1.69 -13.98
N GLU A 474 -1.02 2.99 -14.26
CA GLU A 474 -1.27 4.02 -13.24
C GLU A 474 -2.14 5.14 -13.78
N TRP A 475 -2.79 5.84 -12.85
CA TRP A 475 -3.53 7.07 -13.12
C TRP A 475 -3.51 8.01 -11.91
N GLU A 476 -3.70 9.32 -12.17
CA GLU A 476 -3.88 10.36 -11.15
C GLU A 476 -4.71 11.52 -11.69
N PHE A 477 -5.29 12.31 -10.79
CA PHE A 477 -5.88 13.61 -11.13
C PHE A 477 -4.92 14.74 -10.72
N ILE A 478 -5.01 15.84 -11.46
CA ILE A 478 -4.16 17.02 -11.28
C ILE A 478 -5.08 18.19 -10.89
N GLY A 479 -4.75 18.94 -9.81
CA GLY A 479 -5.56 20.07 -9.35
C GLY A 479 -5.04 20.70 -8.05
N GLU A 480 -5.63 21.85 -7.66
CA GLU A 480 -5.19 22.62 -6.50
C GLU A 480 -5.57 22.00 -5.12
N GLY A 481 -6.34 20.94 -5.11
CA GLY A 481 -6.81 20.28 -3.87
C GLY A 481 -5.92 19.16 -3.36
N GLY A 482 -4.99 18.70 -4.17
CA GLY A 482 -3.95 17.74 -3.81
C GLY A 482 -2.60 18.35 -4.14
N GLY A 483 -1.55 18.01 -3.45
CA GLY A 483 -0.22 18.56 -3.61
C GLY A 483 0.45 18.42 -4.99
N SER A 484 -0.31 18.18 -6.06
CA SER A 484 0.22 18.11 -7.43
C SER A 484 -0.20 19.36 -8.23
N SER A 485 0.63 20.40 -8.20
CA SER A 485 0.56 21.52 -9.13
C SER A 485 0.74 21.01 -10.56
N THR A 486 -0.03 21.54 -11.53
CA THR A 486 0.18 21.26 -12.95
C THR A 486 1.49 21.86 -13.48
N THR A 487 2.14 22.68 -12.69
CA THR A 487 3.38 23.37 -13.04
C THR A 487 4.41 23.17 -11.94
N GLN A 488 5.54 22.61 -12.29
CA GLN A 488 6.72 22.61 -11.43
C GLN A 488 7.16 24.05 -11.18
N THR A 489 7.38 24.39 -9.93
CA THR A 489 7.90 25.71 -9.52
C THR A 489 8.94 25.54 -8.42
N PRO A 490 9.94 26.41 -8.35
CA PRO A 490 10.88 26.35 -7.25
C PRO A 490 10.18 26.46 -5.91
N HIS A 491 10.65 25.72 -4.90
CA HIS A 491 10.07 25.71 -3.56
C HIS A 491 9.92 27.15 -3.00
N GLY A 492 8.72 27.47 -2.50
CA GLY A 492 8.40 28.81 -2.05
C GLY A 492 8.42 29.88 -3.13
N GLY A 493 8.36 29.49 -4.42
CA GLY A 493 8.25 30.39 -5.57
C GLY A 493 9.55 31.12 -5.94
N THR A 494 10.71 30.76 -5.36
CA THR A 494 11.98 31.45 -5.61
C THR A 494 13.07 30.46 -5.96
N ALA A 495 13.58 30.53 -7.20
CA ALA A 495 14.66 29.67 -7.68
C ALA A 495 15.96 29.92 -6.90
N SER A 496 16.66 28.83 -6.55
CA SER A 496 18.00 28.90 -5.96
C SER A 496 19.00 29.49 -6.97
N ILE A 497 19.91 30.31 -6.48
CA ILE A 497 20.94 30.94 -7.35
C ILE A 497 22.16 30.05 -7.42
N LEU A 498 22.62 29.76 -8.65
CA LEU A 498 23.88 29.05 -8.92
C LEU A 498 24.94 29.95 -9.59
N PRO A 499 26.24 29.72 -9.30
CA PRO A 499 26.79 28.76 -8.31
C PRO A 499 26.36 29.05 -6.88
N GLY A 500 26.08 27.96 -6.12
CA GLY A 500 25.56 28.04 -4.76
C GLY A 500 25.20 26.69 -4.19
N LYS A 501 24.65 26.69 -2.99
CA LYS A 501 24.18 25.51 -2.23
C LYS A 501 22.67 25.33 -2.42
N ILE A 502 22.23 24.09 -2.64
CA ILE A 502 20.85 23.67 -2.69
C ILE A 502 20.63 22.73 -1.47
N GLU A 503 19.71 23.07 -0.57
CA GLU A 503 19.25 22.18 0.49
C GLU A 503 18.20 21.22 -0.11
N VAL A 504 18.34 19.92 0.12
CA VAL A 504 17.53 18.93 -0.60
C VAL A 504 16.04 18.95 -0.21
N GLU A 505 15.72 19.39 0.99
CA GLU A 505 14.35 19.57 1.43
C GLU A 505 13.60 20.68 0.68
N ASN A 506 14.33 21.55 -0.04
CA ASN A 506 13.76 22.61 -0.88
C ASN A 506 13.59 22.18 -2.34
N TYR A 507 13.30 20.90 -2.58
CA TYR A 507 12.94 20.44 -3.91
C TYR A 507 11.66 21.13 -4.40
N ASP A 508 11.49 21.18 -5.71
CA ASP A 508 10.45 21.96 -6.37
C ASP A 508 9.04 21.56 -5.89
N ASP A 509 8.17 22.53 -5.83
CA ASP A 509 6.73 22.33 -5.66
C ASP A 509 6.15 21.85 -7.00
N GLY A 510 5.19 20.93 -6.97
CA GLY A 510 4.61 20.35 -8.18
C GLY A 510 4.12 18.92 -7.95
N GLY A 511 4.51 18.34 -6.82
CA GLY A 511 4.09 17.00 -6.40
C GLY A 511 4.85 15.88 -7.13
N SER A 512 4.37 14.65 -6.92
CA SER A 512 4.96 13.44 -7.49
C SER A 512 5.09 13.49 -9.01
N ARG A 513 6.20 13.01 -9.55
CA ARG A 513 6.61 13.00 -10.97
C ARG A 513 6.86 14.37 -11.60
N ARG A 514 6.89 15.46 -10.79
CA ARG A 514 7.26 16.82 -11.24
C ARG A 514 8.34 17.42 -10.38
N GLY A 515 8.07 17.73 -9.12
CA GLY A 515 9.10 18.16 -8.18
C GLY A 515 9.91 16.99 -7.61
N TYR A 516 9.33 15.80 -7.58
CA TYR A 516 9.99 14.59 -7.11
C TYR A 516 9.37 13.31 -7.69
N SER A 517 10.06 12.19 -7.53
CA SER A 517 9.48 10.85 -7.66
C SER A 517 9.97 9.99 -6.50
N ASP A 518 9.03 9.40 -5.80
CA ASP A 518 9.26 8.42 -4.76
C ASP A 518 8.66 7.07 -5.18
N THR A 519 9.29 5.97 -4.81
CA THR A 519 8.84 4.63 -5.18
C THR A 519 7.67 4.16 -4.35
N ASP A 520 7.40 4.81 -3.22
CA ASP A 520 6.20 4.61 -2.44
C ASP A 520 5.55 5.96 -2.05
N ALA A 521 4.29 5.93 -1.64
CA ALA A 521 3.54 7.14 -1.31
C ALA A 521 3.56 7.45 0.20
N GLU A 522 4.26 6.67 1.00
CA GLU A 522 4.33 6.80 2.45
C GLU A 522 5.59 7.55 2.85
N ASN A 523 5.45 8.70 3.50
CA ASN A 523 6.57 9.41 4.09
C ASN A 523 7.03 8.67 5.37
N LYS A 524 8.20 8.06 5.33
CA LYS A 524 8.84 7.33 6.45
C LYS A 524 9.78 8.22 7.26
N GLY A 525 9.97 9.45 6.80
CA GLY A 525 10.84 10.41 7.45
C GLY A 525 10.29 10.90 8.80
N ASP A 526 11.16 11.43 9.63
CA ASP A 526 10.84 12.00 10.93
C ASP A 526 10.87 13.55 10.95
N ALA A 527 11.06 14.18 9.79
CA ALA A 527 10.95 15.62 9.63
C ALA A 527 9.48 16.04 9.45
N GLU A 528 9.04 17.08 10.17
CA GLU A 528 7.68 17.64 10.01
C GLU A 528 7.50 18.44 8.70
N MET A 529 8.58 18.71 7.96
CA MET A 529 8.58 19.48 6.72
C MET A 529 8.06 18.63 5.58
N ARG A 530 7.06 19.14 4.81
CA ARG A 530 6.45 18.46 3.64
C ARG A 530 5.90 17.05 3.98
N ALA A 531 5.38 16.88 5.19
CA ALA A 531 4.92 15.59 5.72
C ALA A 531 3.68 15.03 5.00
N ASP A 532 3.04 15.81 4.13
CA ASP A 532 1.91 15.44 3.27
C ASP A 532 2.34 14.94 1.89
N GLU A 533 3.65 14.95 1.59
CA GLU A 533 4.24 14.41 0.37
C GLU A 533 4.93 13.06 0.64
N GLY A 534 5.13 12.24 -0.41
CA GLY A 534 5.72 10.91 -0.27
C GLY A 534 7.22 10.90 0.01
N VAL A 535 7.92 12.03 -0.15
CA VAL A 535 9.38 12.11 0.03
C VAL A 535 9.78 11.93 1.47
N ASP A 536 10.68 10.99 1.73
CA ASP A 536 11.20 10.65 3.05
C ASP A 536 12.22 11.66 3.56
N LEU A 537 11.76 12.70 4.23
CA LEU A 537 12.64 13.71 4.85
C LEU A 537 12.96 13.33 6.29
N VAL A 538 14.25 13.25 6.61
CA VAL A 538 14.76 12.85 7.93
C VAL A 538 15.48 13.99 8.62
N LEU A 539 15.47 14.00 9.96
CA LEU A 539 16.30 14.91 10.75
C LEU A 539 17.77 14.43 10.69
N GLY A 540 18.62 15.14 9.98
CA GLY A 540 20.01 14.75 9.78
C GLY A 540 20.86 15.85 9.17
N GLY A 541 22.16 15.58 8.96
CA GLY A 541 23.08 16.52 8.33
C GLY A 541 23.16 17.87 9.03
N THR A 542 22.91 18.93 8.30
CA THR A 542 22.86 20.31 8.82
C THR A 542 21.45 20.75 9.23
N GLY A 543 20.44 19.89 9.04
CA GLY A 543 19.03 20.19 9.37
C GLY A 543 18.09 19.08 8.99
N VAL A 544 17.59 19.11 7.75
CA VAL A 544 16.73 18.08 7.17
C VAL A 544 17.48 17.50 5.96
N ALA A 545 17.36 16.20 5.77
CA ALA A 545 18.00 15.49 4.67
C ALA A 545 16.99 14.55 4.00
N LEU A 546 17.19 14.20 2.74
CA LEU A 546 16.55 13.08 2.09
C LEU A 546 17.04 11.79 2.73
N GLY A 547 16.15 10.86 3.06
CA GLY A 547 16.45 9.55 3.67
C GLY A 547 15.62 8.44 3.07
N TYR A 548 15.75 7.21 3.58
CA TYR A 548 15.02 5.99 3.16
C TYR A 548 14.99 5.73 1.65
N THR A 549 15.94 6.29 0.92
CA THR A 549 15.94 6.33 -0.56
C THR A 549 16.03 4.97 -1.22
N ALA A 550 15.32 4.80 -2.33
CA ALA A 550 15.39 3.63 -3.22
C ALA A 550 15.83 4.01 -4.64
N ALA A 551 16.45 3.07 -5.35
CA ALA A 551 16.91 3.30 -6.72
C ALA A 551 15.73 3.61 -7.66
N GLY A 552 15.85 4.68 -8.44
CA GLY A 552 14.81 5.20 -9.32
C GLY A 552 14.10 6.44 -8.78
N GLU A 553 14.26 6.77 -7.52
CA GLU A 553 13.75 8.01 -6.92
C GLU A 553 14.57 9.23 -7.33
N TRP A 554 13.92 10.39 -7.34
CA TRP A 554 14.58 11.63 -7.67
C TRP A 554 13.88 12.84 -7.07
N LEU A 555 14.67 13.92 -6.87
CA LEU A 555 14.21 15.27 -6.54
C LEU A 555 14.64 16.24 -7.63
N GLU A 556 13.81 17.22 -7.96
CA GLU A 556 14.12 18.31 -8.88
C GLU A 556 14.15 19.65 -8.20
N PHE A 557 15.01 20.52 -8.77
CA PHE A 557 15.25 21.88 -8.26
C PHE A 557 15.34 22.84 -9.44
N THR A 558 14.40 23.75 -9.57
CA THR A 558 14.51 24.89 -10.47
C THR A 558 15.50 25.91 -9.90
N VAL A 559 16.53 26.22 -10.66
CA VAL A 559 17.60 27.13 -10.26
C VAL A 559 17.76 28.25 -11.28
N ASN A 560 18.43 29.34 -10.90
CA ASN A 560 18.77 30.43 -11.80
C ASN A 560 20.27 30.72 -11.76
N VAL A 561 20.91 30.77 -12.92
CA VAL A 561 22.33 31.12 -13.09
C VAL A 561 22.43 32.57 -13.52
N GLU A 562 23.00 33.40 -12.67
CA GLU A 562 23.06 34.84 -12.95
C GLU A 562 24.07 35.23 -14.07
N ASN A 563 25.15 34.46 -14.20
CA ASN A 563 26.19 34.67 -15.21
C ASN A 563 26.73 33.31 -15.65
N ASP A 564 27.17 33.21 -16.92
CA ASP A 564 27.83 32.00 -17.41
C ASP A 564 28.97 31.60 -16.48
N ALA A 565 29.03 30.33 -16.09
CA ALA A 565 30.03 29.80 -15.21
C ALA A 565 30.62 28.50 -15.80
N ASN A 566 31.93 28.46 -15.91
CA ASN A 566 32.67 27.30 -16.44
C ASN A 566 33.43 26.60 -15.31
N ASP A 567 33.67 25.30 -15.48
CA ASP A 567 34.43 24.48 -14.53
C ASP A 567 33.83 24.48 -13.09
N VAL A 568 32.52 24.63 -12.98
CA VAL A 568 31.82 24.66 -11.70
C VAL A 568 31.91 23.27 -11.04
N SER A 569 32.60 23.18 -9.91
CA SER A 569 32.71 21.93 -9.14
C SER A 569 31.33 21.55 -8.53
N ILE A 570 31.00 20.28 -8.50
CA ILE A 570 29.77 19.77 -7.89
C ILE A 570 30.14 18.86 -6.75
N SER A 571 29.52 19.07 -5.60
CA SER A 571 29.68 18.23 -4.40
C SER A 571 28.37 18.06 -3.66
N ALA A 572 28.25 17.02 -2.84
CA ALA A 572 27.07 16.78 -1.98
C ALA A 572 27.51 16.35 -0.59
N SER A 573 26.66 16.63 0.41
CA SER A 573 26.77 16.08 1.77
C SER A 573 25.89 14.86 1.86
N VAL A 574 26.49 13.71 2.15
CA VAL A 574 25.81 12.42 2.12
C VAL A 574 26.15 11.57 3.32
N SER A 575 25.24 10.66 3.69
CA SER A 575 25.53 9.60 4.66
C SER A 575 24.98 8.25 4.21
N SER A 576 25.61 7.17 4.63
CA SER A 576 25.16 5.81 4.37
C SER A 576 25.61 4.84 5.48
N GLY A 577 24.71 3.96 5.88
CA GLY A 577 25.00 2.82 6.75
C GLY A 577 25.35 1.53 5.97
N VAL A 578 25.35 1.56 4.62
CA VAL A 578 25.56 0.41 3.74
C VAL A 578 26.56 0.72 2.62
N GLU A 579 27.02 -0.31 1.90
CA GLU A 579 28.02 -0.17 0.83
C GLU A 579 27.37 -0.05 -0.59
N THR A 580 26.05 -0.12 -0.68
CA THR A 580 25.33 -0.21 -1.95
C THR A 580 24.75 1.11 -2.43
N SER A 581 24.88 2.17 -1.65
CA SER A 581 24.30 3.48 -1.92
C SER A 581 24.96 4.17 -3.11
N SER A 582 24.14 4.78 -3.97
CA SER A 582 24.66 5.59 -5.08
C SER A 582 23.62 6.58 -5.61
N PHE A 583 24.10 7.66 -6.23
CA PHE A 583 23.28 8.67 -6.87
C PHE A 583 24.03 9.37 -8.01
N CYS A 584 23.32 10.13 -8.84
CA CYS A 584 23.92 11.03 -9.83
C CYS A 584 23.13 12.34 -9.91
N ILE A 585 23.75 13.34 -10.53
CA ILE A 585 23.14 14.66 -10.77
C ILE A 585 22.94 14.85 -12.27
N LEU A 586 21.76 15.34 -12.64
CA LEU A 586 21.46 15.78 -13.99
C LEU A 586 21.26 17.31 -13.99
N VAL A 587 21.69 17.96 -15.06
CA VAL A 587 21.41 19.36 -15.38
C VAL A 587 20.67 19.37 -16.71
N ASP A 588 19.46 19.92 -16.73
CA ASP A 588 18.56 19.93 -17.90
C ASP A 588 18.42 18.55 -18.56
N GLY A 589 18.25 17.51 -17.72
CA GLY A 589 18.10 16.12 -18.14
C GLY A 589 19.39 15.41 -18.56
N VAL A 590 20.55 16.08 -18.55
CA VAL A 590 21.86 15.49 -18.91
C VAL A 590 22.69 15.23 -17.66
N GLN A 591 23.13 13.99 -17.46
CA GLN A 591 23.98 13.65 -16.32
C GLN A 591 25.30 14.41 -16.39
N VAL A 592 25.69 15.03 -15.28
CA VAL A 592 26.94 15.74 -15.08
C VAL A 592 27.80 15.03 -14.05
N GLY A 593 29.09 14.87 -14.37
CA GLY A 593 29.98 14.05 -13.55
C GLY A 593 29.66 12.54 -13.63
N ASP A 594 30.27 11.79 -12.72
CA ASP A 594 30.09 10.34 -12.62
C ASP A 594 28.95 9.98 -11.63
N THR A 595 28.39 8.79 -11.77
CA THR A 595 27.54 8.22 -10.72
C THR A 595 28.39 8.00 -9.46
N VAL A 596 28.00 8.64 -8.37
CA VAL A 596 28.71 8.59 -7.08
C VAL A 596 28.29 7.33 -6.33
N LYS A 597 29.25 6.45 -6.06
CA LYS A 597 29.07 5.37 -5.10
C LYS A 597 29.43 5.90 -3.72
N VAL A 598 28.47 5.83 -2.80
CA VAL A 598 28.67 6.28 -1.43
C VAL A 598 29.05 5.08 -0.57
N ALA A 599 30.31 5.05 -0.13
CA ALA A 599 30.76 4.06 0.83
C ALA A 599 30.06 4.27 2.19
N LYS A 600 30.04 3.25 3.01
CA LYS A 600 29.52 3.33 4.39
C LYS A 600 30.26 4.45 5.15
N THR A 601 29.55 5.50 5.56
CA THR A 601 30.11 6.65 6.28
C THR A 601 30.15 6.45 7.80
N GLY A 602 29.35 5.53 8.32
CA GLY A 602 29.24 5.23 9.77
C GLY A 602 28.51 3.89 10.02
N GLU A 603 28.28 3.55 11.27
CA GLU A 603 27.48 2.36 11.62
C GLU A 603 25.98 2.57 11.39
N ASP A 604 25.58 3.83 11.26
CA ASP A 604 24.23 4.30 10.93
C ASP A 604 24.30 5.52 10.00
N TRP A 605 23.18 6.12 9.68
CA TRP A 605 23.07 7.28 8.78
C TRP A 605 23.32 8.63 9.46
N SER A 606 23.93 8.67 10.65
CA SER A 606 24.17 9.92 11.40
C SER A 606 25.46 10.64 10.99
N VAL A 607 26.36 9.98 10.28
CA VAL A 607 27.68 10.51 9.91
C VAL A 607 27.63 10.98 8.45
N TYR A 608 27.70 12.30 8.23
CA TYR A 608 27.69 12.90 6.91
C TYR A 608 29.11 13.24 6.46
N GLU A 609 29.40 12.95 5.18
CA GLU A 609 30.65 13.28 4.51
C GLU A 609 30.38 14.06 3.21
N THR A 610 31.32 14.92 2.83
CA THR A 610 31.25 15.61 1.55
C THR A 610 31.90 14.79 0.45
N VAL A 611 31.13 14.48 -0.60
CA VAL A 611 31.62 13.76 -1.78
C VAL A 611 31.71 14.69 -2.97
N ASN A 612 32.72 14.49 -3.83
CA ASN A 612 32.89 15.22 -5.09
C ASN A 612 32.18 14.42 -6.21
N ILE A 613 31.34 15.11 -6.99
CA ILE A 613 30.57 14.53 -8.10
C ILE A 613 31.25 14.76 -9.44
N GLY A 614 31.91 15.90 -9.59
CA GLY A 614 32.57 16.31 -10.84
C GLY A 614 32.49 17.80 -11.10
N LYS A 615 32.50 18.19 -12.36
CA LYS A 615 32.40 19.57 -12.80
C LYS A 615 31.44 19.73 -13.97
N THR A 616 30.84 20.90 -14.09
CA THR A 616 29.95 21.25 -15.20
C THR A 616 30.17 22.71 -15.65
N SER A 617 29.63 23.07 -16.80
CA SER A 617 29.46 24.47 -17.20
C SER A 617 27.99 24.81 -17.17
N LEU A 618 27.65 25.97 -16.61
CA LEU A 618 26.30 26.49 -16.50
C LEU A 618 26.19 27.78 -17.35
N THR A 619 25.20 27.86 -18.20
CA THR A 619 24.88 29.08 -18.94
C THR A 619 23.98 29.99 -18.08
N LYS A 620 23.98 31.28 -18.40
CA LYS A 620 23.09 32.23 -17.74
C LYS A 620 21.62 31.88 -18.04
N GLY A 621 20.77 31.86 -17.00
CA GLY A 621 19.34 31.64 -17.11
C GLY A 621 18.81 30.56 -16.16
N PRO A 622 17.57 30.17 -16.32
CA PRO A 622 16.98 29.08 -15.54
C PRO A 622 17.51 27.72 -16.01
N HIS A 623 17.73 26.82 -15.04
CA HIS A 623 18.11 25.42 -15.25
C HIS A 623 17.32 24.52 -14.30
N GLU A 624 17.21 23.25 -14.66
CA GLU A 624 16.67 22.19 -13.83
C GLU A 624 17.80 21.30 -13.35
N ILE A 625 17.90 21.12 -12.04
CA ILE A 625 18.83 20.17 -11.41
C ILE A 625 18.00 18.98 -10.92
N ARG A 626 18.39 17.77 -11.30
CA ARG A 626 17.79 16.54 -10.76
C ARG A 626 18.81 15.74 -9.98
N LEU A 627 18.50 15.46 -8.70
CA LEU A 627 19.17 14.45 -7.88
C LEU A 627 18.49 13.10 -8.15
N MET A 628 19.19 12.16 -8.77
CA MET A 628 18.67 10.84 -9.11
C MET A 628 19.34 9.79 -8.23
N ILE A 629 18.56 9.02 -7.50
CA ILE A 629 19.02 7.89 -6.69
C ILE A 629 19.22 6.68 -7.62
N THR A 630 20.42 6.10 -7.61
CA THR A 630 20.78 4.95 -8.45
C THR A 630 21.08 3.69 -7.65
N GLY A 631 21.21 3.80 -6.32
CA GLY A 631 21.37 2.70 -5.40
C GLY A 631 20.80 3.07 -4.03
N ASP A 632 20.14 2.11 -3.39
CA ASP A 632 19.31 2.30 -2.21
C ASP A 632 20.06 2.84 -0.98
N ASN A 633 19.31 3.46 -0.07
CA ASN A 633 19.73 3.81 1.28
C ASN A 633 20.84 4.86 1.37
N VAL A 634 20.86 5.87 0.51
CA VAL A 634 21.70 7.06 0.68
C VAL A 634 20.89 8.19 1.32
N ASN A 635 21.41 8.82 2.36
CA ASN A 635 20.88 10.11 2.81
C ASN A 635 21.66 11.25 2.11
N VAL A 636 20.93 12.27 1.67
CA VAL A 636 21.53 13.49 1.06
C VAL A 636 21.01 14.71 1.80
N ASP A 637 21.93 15.55 2.28
CA ASP A 637 21.64 16.77 3.05
C ASP A 637 21.58 18.00 2.13
N TRP A 638 22.59 18.17 1.26
CA TRP A 638 22.64 19.24 0.31
C TRP A 638 23.49 18.90 -0.92
N ILE A 639 23.28 19.68 -2.00
CA ILE A 639 24.11 19.69 -3.21
C ILE A 639 24.70 21.09 -3.37
N SER A 640 25.97 21.21 -3.76
CA SER A 640 26.62 22.48 -4.00
C SER A 640 27.24 22.54 -5.41
N PHE A 641 27.00 23.63 -6.09
CA PHE A 641 27.65 23.99 -7.36
C PHE A 641 28.61 25.15 -7.12
N GLY A 642 29.90 24.94 -7.36
CA GLY A 642 30.98 25.86 -7.04
C GLY A 642 31.71 25.51 -5.77
N ASP A 643 32.73 26.28 -5.44
CA ASP A 643 33.49 26.10 -4.20
C ASP A 643 32.53 26.28 -3.04
N ILE A 644 32.43 25.26 -2.18
CA ILE A 644 31.77 25.44 -0.89
C ILE A 644 32.54 26.57 -0.22
N PRO A 645 31.90 27.72 0.13
CA PRO A 645 32.58 28.71 0.91
C PRO A 645 33.16 28.04 2.15
N THR A 646 34.45 27.85 2.22
CA THR A 646 35.18 27.27 3.37
C THR A 646 35.00 28.11 4.64
N SER A 647 34.10 29.06 4.62
CA SER A 647 33.76 29.98 5.70
C SER A 647 32.30 29.87 6.19
N ILE A 648 31.63 28.73 6.04
CA ILE A 648 30.91 28.23 7.24
C ILE A 648 31.92 27.30 7.93
N ALA A 649 33.02 27.86 8.40
CA ALA A 649 33.61 27.40 9.62
C ALA A 649 32.38 27.06 10.50
N GLN A 650 32.29 25.81 11.00
CA GLN A 650 31.62 25.57 12.28
C GLN A 650 31.92 26.87 13.02
N THR A 651 30.94 27.71 13.18
CA THR A 651 31.05 28.79 14.14
C THR A 651 31.14 28.03 15.44
N LYS A 652 32.34 27.55 15.79
CA LYS A 652 32.76 27.45 17.15
C LYS A 652 32.45 28.84 17.62
N PHE A 653 31.30 28.96 18.29
CA PHE A 653 30.88 30.17 18.91
C PHE A 653 32.01 30.53 19.87
N HIS A 654 33.01 31.28 19.40
CA HIS A 654 33.95 31.95 20.23
C HIS A 654 33.19 33.15 20.80
N TYR A 655 32.34 32.87 21.79
CA TYR A 655 31.83 33.91 22.66
C TYR A 655 32.98 34.30 23.57
N ASN A 656 33.59 35.46 23.33
CA ASN A 656 34.47 36.08 24.29
C ASN A 656 33.70 36.54 25.54
N GLU A 657 32.34 36.58 25.48
CA GLU A 657 31.45 36.93 26.56
C GLU A 657 30.16 36.08 26.56
N PRO A 658 29.61 35.69 27.73
CA PRO A 658 28.37 34.90 27.81
C PRO A 658 27.17 35.70 27.30
N MET A 659 26.40 35.15 26.35
CA MET A 659 25.18 35.77 25.83
C MET A 659 23.94 35.21 26.51
N THR A 660 22.94 36.05 26.74
CA THR A 660 21.67 35.68 27.34
C THR A 660 20.60 35.45 26.29
N TYR A 661 19.89 34.33 26.40
CA TYR A 661 18.79 33.95 25.53
C TYR A 661 17.50 33.80 26.33
N GLN A 662 16.39 34.22 25.77
CA GLN A 662 15.05 33.88 26.22
C GLN A 662 14.69 32.51 25.75
N VAL A 663 14.12 31.68 26.62
CA VAL A 663 13.70 30.30 26.34
C VAL A 663 12.19 30.26 26.17
N PHE A 664 11.70 29.74 25.07
CA PHE A 664 10.27 29.59 24.79
C PHE A 664 9.95 28.10 24.56
N ASN A 665 8.76 27.68 24.93
CA ASN A 665 8.23 26.40 24.47
C ASN A 665 7.75 26.51 23.00
N MET A 666 7.45 25.38 22.36
CA MET A 666 6.99 25.32 20.98
C MET A 666 5.62 26.00 20.74
N LYS A 667 4.88 26.32 21.80
CA LYS A 667 3.63 27.13 21.74
C LYS A 667 3.89 28.63 21.83
N GLY A 668 5.15 29.06 21.87
CA GLY A 668 5.56 30.44 21.92
C GLY A 668 5.52 31.10 23.34
N ALA A 669 5.22 30.34 24.39
CA ALA A 669 5.24 30.84 25.75
C ALA A 669 6.68 30.94 26.27
N MET A 670 7.05 32.11 26.83
CA MET A 670 8.35 32.32 27.45
C MET A 670 8.43 31.56 28.77
N LEU A 671 9.47 30.71 28.91
CA LEU A 671 9.69 29.86 30.06
C LEU A 671 10.78 30.42 31.02
N GLY A 672 11.68 31.25 30.49
CA GLY A 672 12.79 31.82 31.27
C GLY A 672 13.92 32.32 30.39
N THR A 673 15.11 32.45 30.98
CA THR A 673 16.32 32.86 30.27
C THR A 673 17.48 31.89 30.58
N VAL A 674 18.41 31.75 29.65
CA VAL A 674 19.62 30.97 29.82
C VAL A 674 20.83 31.72 29.27
N LYS A 675 21.97 31.64 29.97
CA LYS A 675 23.24 32.14 29.47
C LYS A 675 23.97 31.02 28.76
N LEU A 676 24.36 31.27 27.50
CA LEU A 676 25.22 30.39 26.72
C LEU A 676 26.65 30.95 26.77
N ASP A 677 27.57 30.19 27.35
CA ASP A 677 28.98 30.51 27.36
C ASP A 677 29.76 29.41 26.64
N ARG A 678 30.55 28.62 27.34
CA ARG A 678 31.35 27.50 26.78
C ARG A 678 30.58 26.18 26.68
N LEU A 679 29.37 26.10 27.23
CA LEU A 679 28.52 24.91 27.18
C LEU A 679 27.71 24.89 25.91
N ASN A 680 27.39 23.70 25.39
CA ASN A 680 26.39 23.63 24.35
C ASN A 680 25.01 24.03 24.91
N ALA A 681 24.09 24.43 24.03
CA ALA A 681 22.78 24.94 24.43
C ALA A 681 21.97 23.92 25.26
N THR A 682 22.09 22.62 24.98
CA THR A 682 21.45 21.53 25.72
C THR A 682 21.97 21.47 27.18
N GLN A 683 23.29 21.54 27.35
CA GLN A 683 23.91 21.52 28.69
C GLN A 683 23.53 22.79 29.49
N ALA A 684 23.51 23.95 28.86
CA ALA A 684 23.12 25.20 29.49
C ALA A 684 21.66 25.20 29.94
N LEU A 685 20.73 24.67 29.13
CA LEU A 685 19.31 24.53 29.50
C LEU A 685 19.16 23.61 30.70
N ARG A 686 19.86 22.48 30.74
CA ARG A 686 19.83 21.57 31.90
C ARG A 686 20.40 22.18 33.14
N ALA A 687 21.53 22.86 33.03
CA ALA A 687 22.14 23.57 34.16
C ALA A 687 21.21 24.70 34.71
N ALA A 688 20.38 25.31 33.87
CA ALA A 688 19.37 26.27 34.22
C ALA A 688 18.06 25.67 34.73
N GLY A 689 17.99 24.32 34.86
CA GLY A 689 16.85 23.62 35.46
C GLY A 689 15.67 23.35 34.49
N PHE A 690 15.87 23.49 33.19
CA PHE A 690 14.84 23.15 32.21
C PHE A 690 14.75 21.62 32.03
N ASN A 691 13.52 21.07 31.99
CA ASN A 691 13.25 19.66 31.79
C ASN A 691 13.65 19.20 30.37
N LYS A 692 13.68 17.87 30.16
CA LYS A 692 13.82 17.35 28.80
C LYS A 692 12.70 17.90 27.91
N GLY A 693 13.04 18.42 26.72
CA GLY A 693 12.06 19.01 25.81
C GLY A 693 12.71 19.75 24.64
N ILE A 694 11.88 20.23 23.74
CA ILE A 694 12.28 21.09 22.61
C ILE A 694 11.97 22.54 22.98
N TYR A 695 12.94 23.41 22.80
CA TYR A 695 12.87 24.82 23.20
C TYR A 695 13.34 25.74 22.07
N MET A 696 12.66 26.85 21.86
CA MET A 696 13.12 27.94 21.01
C MET A 696 13.93 28.93 21.86
N LEU A 697 15.14 29.24 21.48
CA LEU A 697 16.02 30.23 22.08
C LEU A 697 16.05 31.47 21.21
N LYS A 698 15.75 32.63 21.82
CA LYS A 698 15.84 33.97 21.19
C LYS A 698 16.88 34.82 21.92
N GLN A 699 17.85 35.32 21.20
CA GLN A 699 18.89 36.21 21.75
C GLN A 699 18.25 37.49 22.30
N VAL A 700 18.59 37.88 23.52
CA VAL A 700 18.03 39.07 24.17
C VAL A 700 18.47 40.38 23.50
N GLN A 701 19.72 40.44 23.02
CA GLN A 701 20.27 41.53 22.24
C GLN A 701 20.68 41.03 20.86
N GLY A 702 19.73 41.06 19.89
CA GLY A 702 19.94 40.62 18.53
C GLY A 702 18.72 39.88 17.95
N ASN A 703 18.75 39.57 16.66
CA ASN A 703 17.65 38.91 15.95
C ASN A 703 17.82 37.38 15.79
N LYS A 704 18.82 36.78 16.40
CA LYS A 704 19.06 35.33 16.25
C LYS A 704 18.06 34.52 17.07
N LYS A 705 17.43 33.55 16.41
CA LYS A 705 16.55 32.55 17.02
C LYS A 705 17.04 31.18 16.57
N PHE A 706 16.98 30.16 17.41
CA PHE A 706 17.25 28.78 17.06
C PHE A 706 16.50 27.82 17.97
N VAL A 707 16.26 26.61 17.52
CA VAL A 707 15.58 25.55 18.26
C VAL A 707 16.61 24.60 18.87
N VAL A 708 16.40 24.21 20.11
CA VAL A 708 17.28 23.30 20.85
C VAL A 708 16.47 22.11 21.35
N ASN A 709 16.90 20.92 20.97
CA ASN A 709 16.35 19.69 21.53
C ASN A 709 17.18 19.27 22.75
N ALA A 710 16.59 19.40 23.95
CA ALA A 710 17.21 19.05 25.23
C ALA A 710 16.79 17.65 25.74
N THR A 711 16.38 16.74 24.85
CA THR A 711 15.93 15.38 25.21
C THR A 711 17.06 14.40 25.42
N ARG A 712 18.26 14.65 24.86
CA ARG A 712 19.48 13.83 25.02
C ARG A 712 20.38 14.30 26.18
#